data_29cca6a87563347e00be0b7c63f152c3
#
_entry.id   29cca6a87563347e00be0b7c63f152c3
#
_cell.length_a   1.000
_cell.length_b   1.000
_cell.length_c   1.000
_cell.angle_alpha   90.00
_cell.angle_beta   90.00
_cell.angle_gamma   90.00
#
_symmetry.space_group_name_H-M   'P 1'
#
loop_
_entity.id
_entity.type
_entity.pdbx_description
1 polymer ?
#
loop_
_entity_poly.entity_id
_entity_poly.type
_entity_poly.pdbx_seq_one_letter_code
_entity_poly.pdbx_strand_id
1 'polypeptide(L)'
;MRTYAADDVDTLARDVDRVICIRQVKDLQRSYAHYGQSGQWDEMASLFTANATFIRGTETVTGGRAAIADWLKRRGGGKRGLPPGALHTEMIDEPLANLSADGRSAKVRWMSLSFLGDGKGKTRIEGGIYENEYVREAQGWKISLSHYHAQYSGSYEDGWTNQNGADLPLIPYHFTVDESGVPLPPPAGPAPASKESLASSMRKIDRLNDEDAVRNLQHAYGYYVDLKMWDDVVDLFDEDSTAEIKGVGTFRGPKGVRQVMEKMGAAGLQHGQLNDHPLFDTMVRVLPGGREALSRGIDLGMIGEADKGTARWELSVFRNRFVKENGSWKLKELHVYPIMNTDYFKGWGSEGVVRNVSLPPMLGVTTDRGGARAATSTDAAQLAEARRRLTRSMAYDGTENVSAAYGYYIDDFQWPNMGAIFAAGGSKQSPFAGYYIGRERISKAATAMYGTTAPATRAGIAFHWRIQPVVNISADGRSANLRTRLFHPDTGKQSSALGGRGGASIMSGMYPNDQTVLENGIWRLWSLEIDEPYFTMAGWKAGWSGVKDKPPGSPRPPPSPLVARLAPDILMTDLGKRADGFRGGTGETIEWPGILPMWFNYRNPVSGRVPPLYWPDCVPCELKPDARMTRHGYQMPPTGPEKQ
;
A
#
# COMPACT_ATOMS: atom_id res chain seq x y z
N MET A 1 15.71 -6.53 41.14
CA MET A 1 15.13 -5.29 40.62
C MET A 1 16.24 -4.48 39.97
N ARG A 2 16.30 -4.35 38.64
CA ARG A 2 17.22 -3.42 37.99
C ARG A 2 16.63 -2.03 38.14
N THR A 3 17.35 -1.15 38.83
CA THR A 3 17.07 0.29 38.88
C THR A 3 17.28 0.85 37.48
N TYR A 4 16.21 1.33 36.86
CA TYR A 4 16.26 2.03 35.57
C TYR A 4 16.87 3.42 35.84
N ALA A 5 18.02 3.66 35.21
CA ALA A 5 18.78 4.91 35.32
C ALA A 5 18.20 6.01 34.40
N ALA A 6 18.69 7.23 34.49
CA ALA A 6 18.37 8.35 33.58
C ALA A 6 18.60 7.99 32.12
N ASP A 7 19.51 7.08 31.83
CA ASP A 7 19.82 6.49 30.51
C ASP A 7 18.61 5.82 29.84
N ASP A 8 17.58 5.40 30.55
CA ASP A 8 16.41 4.73 30.01
C ASP A 8 15.42 5.68 29.32
N VAL A 9 15.26 6.90 29.84
CA VAL A 9 14.42 7.93 29.20
C VAL A 9 15.11 8.49 27.97
N ASP A 10 16.43 8.68 28.04
CA ASP A 10 17.21 9.14 26.89
C ASP A 10 17.21 8.10 25.76
N THR A 11 17.30 6.82 26.12
CA THR A 11 17.15 5.70 25.16
C THR A 11 15.77 5.69 24.52
N LEU A 12 14.70 5.83 25.31
CA LEU A 12 13.34 5.91 24.79
C LEU A 12 13.18 7.11 23.85
N ALA A 13 13.67 8.28 24.23
CA ALA A 13 13.57 9.50 23.42
C ALA A 13 14.28 9.34 22.06
N ARG A 14 15.48 8.74 22.05
CA ARG A 14 16.21 8.40 20.83
C ARG A 14 15.41 7.45 19.96
N ASP A 15 14.86 6.38 20.52
CA ASP A 15 14.15 5.35 19.76
C ASP A 15 12.84 5.89 19.18
N VAL A 16 12.14 6.76 19.92
CA VAL A 16 10.96 7.52 19.41
C VAL A 16 11.35 8.42 18.24
N ASP A 17 12.45 9.18 18.37
CA ASP A 17 12.94 10.06 17.28
C ASP A 17 13.26 9.24 16.01
N ARG A 18 13.84 8.06 16.14
CA ARG A 18 14.15 7.16 15.01
C ARG A 18 12.88 6.69 14.27
N VAL A 19 11.81 6.33 14.99
CA VAL A 19 10.52 5.98 14.37
C VAL A 19 9.93 7.20 13.65
N ILE A 20 9.98 8.37 14.27
CA ILE A 20 9.52 9.61 13.62
C ILE A 20 10.33 9.90 12.36
N CYS A 21 11.65 9.70 12.38
CA CYS A 21 12.52 9.91 11.22
C CYS A 21 12.13 9.08 10.01
N ILE A 22 11.91 7.77 10.18
CA ILE A 22 11.54 6.90 9.05
C ILE A 22 10.17 7.30 8.45
N ARG A 23 9.22 7.73 9.30
CA ARG A 23 7.91 8.24 8.87
C ARG A 23 8.03 9.55 8.10
N GLN A 24 8.87 10.47 8.56
CA GLN A 24 9.14 11.73 7.88
C GLN A 24 9.79 11.52 6.50
N VAL A 25 10.66 10.55 6.37
CA VAL A 25 11.26 10.16 5.08
C VAL A 25 10.18 9.66 4.10
N LYS A 26 9.28 8.81 4.57
CA LYS A 26 8.16 8.33 3.75
C LYS A 26 7.24 9.49 3.32
N ASP A 27 6.90 10.39 4.24
CA ASP A 27 6.07 11.56 3.95
C ASP A 27 6.75 12.54 2.98
N LEU A 28 8.09 12.65 3.03
CA LEU A 28 8.84 13.49 2.11
C LEU A 28 8.66 13.04 0.66
N GLN A 29 8.76 11.73 0.40
CA GLN A 29 8.57 11.18 -0.95
C GLN A 29 7.13 11.33 -1.43
N ARG A 30 6.15 11.09 -0.58
CA ARG A 30 4.74 11.33 -0.91
C ARG A 30 4.47 12.81 -1.20
N SER A 31 5.12 13.72 -0.47
CA SER A 31 5.03 15.16 -0.73
C SER A 31 5.59 15.53 -2.11
N TYR A 32 6.64 14.84 -2.57
CA TYR A 32 7.19 15.03 -3.92
C TYR A 32 6.12 14.77 -4.98
N ALA A 33 5.40 13.64 -4.91
CA ALA A 33 4.31 13.32 -5.81
C ALA A 33 3.18 14.37 -5.76
N HIS A 34 2.74 14.72 -4.56
CA HIS A 34 1.67 15.69 -4.37
C HIS A 34 2.00 17.12 -4.85
N TYR A 35 3.25 17.56 -4.72
CA TYR A 35 3.68 18.85 -5.30
C TYR A 35 3.67 18.80 -6.83
N GLY A 36 4.16 17.72 -7.42
CA GLY A 36 4.12 17.50 -8.87
C GLY A 36 2.70 17.55 -9.43
N GLN A 37 1.74 16.94 -8.73
CA GLN A 37 0.33 16.90 -9.12
C GLN A 37 -0.32 18.28 -9.26
N SER A 38 0.15 19.25 -8.52
CA SER A 38 -0.33 20.64 -8.60
C SER A 38 0.64 21.60 -9.31
N GLY A 39 1.71 21.07 -9.91
CA GLY A 39 2.71 21.89 -10.60
C GLY A 39 3.48 22.83 -9.68
N GLN A 40 3.70 22.44 -8.44
CA GLN A 40 4.45 23.21 -7.43
C GLN A 40 5.94 22.83 -7.50
N TRP A 41 6.59 23.18 -8.63
CA TRP A 41 7.94 22.72 -8.97
C TRP A 41 9.02 23.23 -8.02
N ASP A 42 8.89 24.46 -7.49
CA ASP A 42 9.82 25.01 -6.52
C ASP A 42 9.69 24.32 -5.16
N GLU A 43 8.47 24.04 -4.72
CA GLU A 43 8.22 23.27 -3.50
C GLU A 43 8.71 21.84 -3.65
N MET A 44 8.49 21.21 -4.82
CA MET A 44 9.01 19.89 -5.15
C MET A 44 10.55 19.86 -5.08
N ALA A 45 11.21 20.85 -5.69
CA ALA A 45 12.66 21.01 -5.62
C ALA A 45 13.16 21.33 -4.20
N SER A 46 12.36 22.02 -3.37
CA SER A 46 12.74 22.34 -1.99
C SER A 46 12.91 21.10 -1.08
N LEU A 47 12.39 19.96 -1.51
CA LEU A 47 12.57 18.69 -0.82
C LEU A 47 14.00 18.14 -0.93
N PHE A 48 14.81 18.66 -1.86
CA PHE A 48 16.17 18.21 -2.12
C PHE A 48 17.21 19.00 -1.31
N THR A 49 18.36 18.37 -1.04
CA THR A 49 19.54 19.06 -0.50
C THR A 49 20.07 20.09 -1.51
N ALA A 50 20.88 21.03 -1.04
CA ALA A 50 21.47 22.05 -1.91
C ALA A 50 22.33 21.44 -3.05
N ASN A 51 22.98 20.31 -2.78
CA ASN A 51 23.88 19.61 -3.69
C ASN A 51 23.36 18.23 -4.14
N ALA A 52 22.05 18.01 -4.09
CA ALA A 52 21.44 16.74 -4.46
C ALA A 52 21.76 16.31 -5.90
N THR A 53 21.78 15.00 -6.10
CA THR A 53 21.84 14.39 -7.42
C THR A 53 20.46 13.85 -7.80
N PHE A 54 20.05 14.08 -9.04
CA PHE A 54 18.78 13.59 -9.57
C PHE A 54 19.05 12.82 -10.87
N ILE A 55 18.71 11.55 -10.88
CA ILE A 55 18.90 10.65 -12.02
C ILE A 55 17.54 10.12 -12.46
N ARG A 56 17.22 10.26 -13.74
CA ARG A 56 16.01 9.70 -14.34
C ARG A 56 16.34 8.96 -15.63
N GLY A 57 16.36 7.64 -15.55
CA GLY A 57 16.85 6.80 -16.64
C GLY A 57 18.32 7.07 -16.94
N THR A 58 18.63 7.54 -18.15
CA THR A 58 19.99 7.90 -18.57
C THR A 58 20.36 9.37 -18.33
N GLU A 59 19.39 10.20 -17.93
CA GLU A 59 19.60 11.62 -17.68
C GLU A 59 20.04 11.86 -16.24
N THR A 60 21.15 12.55 -16.06
CA THR A 60 21.64 12.97 -14.74
C THR A 60 21.63 14.50 -14.65
N VAL A 61 20.87 15.03 -13.70
CA VAL A 61 20.83 16.46 -13.39
C VAL A 61 21.85 16.73 -12.30
N THR A 62 22.93 17.40 -12.69
CA THR A 62 23.97 17.88 -11.78
C THR A 62 23.81 19.36 -11.53
N GLY A 63 24.27 19.87 -10.39
CA GLY A 63 24.11 21.28 -9.98
C GLY A 63 23.11 21.48 -8.84
N GLY A 64 22.67 20.38 -8.23
CA GLY A 64 21.88 20.38 -7.01
C GLY A 64 20.46 20.91 -7.19
N ARG A 65 19.88 21.38 -6.09
CA ARG A 65 18.47 21.83 -6.02
C ARG A 65 18.07 22.82 -7.10
N ALA A 66 18.91 23.80 -7.43
CA ALA A 66 18.60 24.81 -8.43
C ALA A 66 18.43 24.18 -9.82
N ALA A 67 19.36 23.33 -10.23
CA ALA A 67 19.28 22.63 -11.51
C ALA A 67 18.08 21.66 -11.57
N ILE A 68 17.78 21.02 -10.45
CA ILE A 68 16.58 20.16 -10.32
C ILE A 68 15.30 20.99 -10.48
N ALA A 69 15.20 22.16 -9.84
CA ALA A 69 14.06 23.08 -10.00
C ALA A 69 13.86 23.48 -11.46
N ASP A 70 14.93 23.85 -12.15
CA ASP A 70 14.88 24.22 -13.57
C ASP A 70 14.48 23.04 -14.46
N TRP A 71 14.98 21.84 -14.16
CA TRP A 71 14.60 20.61 -14.86
C TRP A 71 13.12 20.30 -14.70
N LEU A 72 12.59 20.33 -13.45
CA LEU A 72 11.18 20.11 -13.15
C LEU A 72 10.28 21.12 -13.85
N LYS A 73 10.63 22.40 -13.80
CA LYS A 73 9.90 23.48 -14.50
C LYS A 73 9.85 23.24 -16.01
N ARG A 74 10.98 22.93 -16.64
CA ARG A 74 11.01 22.65 -18.09
C ARG A 74 10.07 21.51 -18.48
N ARG A 75 10.04 20.44 -17.71
CA ARG A 75 9.14 19.29 -17.96
C ARG A 75 7.69 19.59 -17.64
N GLY A 76 7.44 20.42 -16.65
CA GLY A 76 6.10 20.76 -16.17
C GLY A 76 5.45 21.96 -16.87
N GLY A 77 6.01 22.48 -17.96
CA GLY A 77 5.44 23.59 -18.72
C GLY A 77 5.98 24.96 -18.33
N GLY A 78 7.05 25.05 -17.55
CA GLY A 78 7.83 26.26 -17.27
C GLY A 78 7.29 27.18 -16.17
N LYS A 79 6.03 27.09 -15.80
CA LYS A 79 5.37 27.96 -14.80
C LYS A 79 4.88 27.14 -13.61
N ARG A 80 4.63 27.82 -12.49
CA ARG A 80 3.89 27.25 -11.36
C ARG A 80 2.46 26.90 -11.81
N GLY A 81 1.97 25.73 -11.40
CA GLY A 81 0.68 25.18 -11.81
C GLY A 81 0.75 24.39 -13.10
N LEU A 82 -0.30 23.64 -13.37
CA LEU A 82 -0.44 22.89 -14.61
C LEU A 82 -1.20 23.72 -15.66
N PRO A 83 -0.88 23.58 -16.95
CA PRO A 83 -1.72 24.13 -18.01
C PRO A 83 -3.16 23.60 -17.92
N PRO A 84 -4.17 24.36 -18.38
CA PRO A 84 -5.55 23.90 -18.38
C PRO A 84 -5.73 22.58 -19.14
N GLY A 85 -6.30 21.57 -18.49
CA GLY A 85 -6.50 20.24 -19.04
C GLY A 85 -5.27 19.33 -19.01
N ALA A 86 -4.13 19.84 -18.53
CA ALA A 86 -2.96 18.97 -18.30
C ALA A 86 -3.15 18.11 -17.05
N LEU A 87 -2.61 16.91 -17.11
CA LEU A 87 -2.56 15.94 -16.01
C LEU A 87 -1.09 15.65 -15.67
N HIS A 88 -0.77 15.69 -14.39
CA HIS A 88 0.51 15.24 -13.86
C HIS A 88 0.25 14.57 -12.53
N THR A 89 0.05 13.27 -12.57
CA THR A 89 -0.16 12.47 -11.36
C THR A 89 0.85 11.35 -11.33
N GLU A 90 1.59 11.28 -10.24
CA GLU A 90 2.52 10.20 -9.95
C GLU A 90 2.07 9.55 -8.64
N MET A 91 1.81 8.27 -8.69
CA MET A 91 1.48 7.41 -7.56
C MET A 91 2.75 6.70 -7.13
N ILE A 92 3.21 6.98 -5.90
CA ILE A 92 4.46 6.43 -5.34
C ILE A 92 4.11 5.70 -4.07
N ASP A 93 4.21 4.38 -4.08
CA ASP A 93 3.88 3.57 -2.90
C ASP A 93 4.81 2.35 -2.75
N GLU A 94 4.46 1.44 -1.84
CA GLU A 94 5.23 0.25 -1.49
C GLU A 94 6.65 0.58 -0.99
N PRO A 95 6.77 1.40 0.08
CA PRO A 95 8.07 1.77 0.62
C PRO A 95 8.78 0.58 1.28
N LEU A 96 10.04 0.34 0.87
CA LEU A 96 10.97 -0.43 1.67
C LEU A 96 12.06 0.52 2.16
N ALA A 97 11.99 0.86 3.45
CA ALA A 97 12.76 1.95 4.04
C ALA A 97 13.70 1.44 5.13
N ASN A 98 14.97 1.84 5.06
CA ASN A 98 15.98 1.56 6.07
C ASN A 98 16.62 2.85 6.57
N LEU A 99 16.53 3.09 7.87
CA LEU A 99 17.23 4.17 8.55
C LEU A 99 18.67 3.73 8.87
N SER A 100 19.63 4.65 8.76
CA SER A 100 20.99 4.38 9.25
C SER A 100 21.05 4.18 10.77
N ALA A 101 22.07 3.48 11.24
CA ALA A 101 22.26 3.22 12.67
C ALA A 101 22.41 4.51 13.49
N ASP A 102 22.97 5.56 12.92
CA ASP A 102 23.12 6.88 13.55
C ASP A 102 21.87 7.78 13.43
N GLY A 103 20.85 7.34 12.66
CA GLY A 103 19.60 8.08 12.46
C GLY A 103 19.73 9.34 11.59
N ARG A 104 20.83 9.49 10.82
CA ARG A 104 21.12 10.70 10.04
C ARG A 104 20.89 10.55 8.55
N SER A 105 20.79 9.32 8.05
CA SER A 105 20.45 9.03 6.66
C SER A 105 19.45 7.89 6.56
N ALA A 106 18.79 7.79 5.43
CA ALA A 106 17.89 6.68 5.11
C ALA A 106 17.99 6.35 3.63
N LYS A 107 17.70 5.09 3.30
CA LYS A 107 17.52 4.63 1.92
C LYS A 107 16.13 4.03 1.78
N VAL A 108 15.48 4.32 0.66
CA VAL A 108 14.12 3.80 0.42
C VAL A 108 13.97 3.43 -1.05
N ARG A 109 13.43 2.24 -1.27
CA ARG A 109 12.93 1.78 -2.56
C ARG A 109 11.44 2.03 -2.65
N TRP A 110 10.97 2.45 -3.84
CA TRP A 110 9.55 2.74 -4.09
C TRP A 110 9.15 2.25 -5.47
N MET A 111 7.92 1.84 -5.61
CA MET A 111 7.25 1.72 -6.91
C MET A 111 6.64 3.05 -7.32
N SER A 112 6.59 3.32 -8.63
CA SER A 112 5.98 4.53 -9.19
C SER A 112 5.20 4.21 -10.45
N LEU A 113 4.00 4.82 -10.58
CA LEU A 113 3.18 4.84 -11.78
C LEU A 113 2.70 6.27 -12.03
N SER A 114 2.97 6.80 -13.20
CA SER A 114 2.58 8.16 -13.58
C SER A 114 1.55 8.17 -14.70
N PHE A 115 0.53 9.00 -14.54
CA PHE A 115 -0.43 9.39 -15.57
C PHE A 115 -0.20 10.86 -15.93
N LEU A 116 0.21 11.10 -17.16
CA LEU A 116 0.60 12.42 -17.66
C LEU A 116 -0.21 12.80 -18.89
N GLY A 117 -0.52 14.08 -19.03
CA GLY A 117 -1.19 14.65 -20.19
C GLY A 117 -0.85 16.13 -20.37
N ASP A 118 -0.71 16.59 -21.61
CA ASP A 118 -0.39 17.99 -21.90
C ASP A 118 -1.65 18.88 -22.09
N GLY A 119 -2.84 18.29 -22.04
CA GLY A 119 -4.11 18.95 -22.31
C GLY A 119 -4.32 19.34 -23.77
N LYS A 120 -3.49 18.81 -24.68
CA LYS A 120 -3.51 19.10 -26.12
C LYS A 120 -3.52 17.84 -27.00
N GLY A 121 -3.81 16.70 -26.38
CA GLY A 121 -3.92 15.41 -27.04
C GLY A 121 -2.78 14.44 -26.74
N LYS A 122 -1.65 14.86 -26.15
CA LYS A 122 -0.57 13.95 -25.81
C LYS A 122 -0.75 13.41 -24.41
N THR A 123 -0.65 12.08 -24.31
CA THR A 123 -0.70 11.34 -23.04
C THR A 123 0.57 10.54 -22.86
N ARG A 124 0.88 10.19 -21.62
CA ARG A 124 1.96 9.27 -21.28
C ARG A 124 1.60 8.53 -20.00
N ILE A 125 1.83 7.24 -20.01
CA ILE A 125 1.89 6.39 -18.84
C ILE A 125 3.35 5.98 -18.68
N GLU A 126 3.87 6.04 -17.46
CA GLU A 126 5.23 5.62 -17.16
C GLU A 126 5.24 4.96 -15.79
N GLY A 127 5.92 3.82 -15.67
CA GLY A 127 6.14 3.15 -14.41
C GLY A 127 7.59 2.76 -14.20
N GLY A 128 7.98 2.70 -12.93
CA GLY A 128 9.37 2.40 -12.58
C GLY A 128 9.61 2.28 -11.08
N ILE A 129 10.88 2.28 -10.74
CA ILE A 129 11.37 2.07 -9.39
C ILE A 129 12.27 3.23 -9.00
N TYR A 130 12.05 3.81 -7.82
CA TYR A 130 13.01 4.70 -7.18
C TYR A 130 13.92 3.92 -6.23
N GLU A 131 15.21 4.23 -6.27
CA GLU A 131 16.20 3.96 -5.24
C GLU A 131 16.74 5.30 -4.75
N ASN A 132 16.20 5.78 -3.65
CA ASN A 132 16.46 7.13 -3.15
C ASN A 132 17.26 7.12 -1.85
N GLU A 133 18.08 8.16 -1.69
CA GLU A 133 18.80 8.42 -0.43
C GLU A 133 18.35 9.75 0.18
N TYR A 134 18.24 9.73 1.48
CA TYR A 134 17.76 10.86 2.27
C TYR A 134 18.77 11.19 3.38
N VAL A 135 18.88 12.46 3.70
CA VAL A 135 19.75 12.94 4.80
C VAL A 135 18.97 13.90 5.70
N ARG A 136 19.31 13.87 6.98
CA ARG A 136 18.73 14.75 8.00
C ARG A 136 19.55 16.01 8.12
N GLU A 137 19.00 17.14 7.69
CA GLU A 137 19.56 18.50 7.86
C GLU A 137 18.93 19.20 9.08
N ALA A 138 19.43 20.39 9.44
CA ALA A 138 18.90 21.16 10.54
C ALA A 138 17.41 21.55 10.37
N GLN A 139 16.96 21.72 9.12
CA GLN A 139 15.57 22.06 8.75
C GLN A 139 14.68 20.82 8.53
N GLY A 140 15.18 19.60 8.75
CA GLY A 140 14.46 18.36 8.53
C GLY A 140 15.08 17.46 7.47
N TRP A 141 14.35 16.44 7.08
CA TRP A 141 14.80 15.48 6.08
C TRP A 141 14.79 16.07 4.67
N LYS A 142 15.78 15.69 3.86
CA LYS A 142 15.94 16.08 2.46
C LYS A 142 16.35 14.89 1.60
N ILE A 143 15.98 14.93 0.31
CA ILE A 143 16.46 13.97 -0.69
C ILE A 143 17.87 14.38 -1.09
N SER A 144 18.87 13.53 -0.88
CA SER A 144 20.25 13.73 -1.33
C SER A 144 20.52 13.09 -2.68
N LEU A 145 19.89 11.94 -2.94
CA LEU A 145 19.88 11.26 -4.23
C LEU A 145 18.48 10.81 -4.56
N SER A 146 17.99 11.17 -5.73
CA SER A 146 16.81 10.54 -6.33
C SER A 146 17.26 9.81 -7.59
N HIS A 147 17.09 8.50 -7.60
CA HIS A 147 17.43 7.65 -8.73
C HIS A 147 16.19 6.88 -9.19
N TYR A 148 15.61 7.33 -10.29
CA TYR A 148 14.44 6.71 -10.91
C TYR A 148 14.83 5.80 -12.07
N HIS A 149 14.49 4.56 -11.98
CA HIS A 149 14.68 3.53 -12.99
C HIS A 149 13.37 3.28 -13.72
N ALA A 150 13.18 3.92 -14.88
CA ALA A 150 12.02 3.68 -15.72
C ALA A 150 12.02 2.21 -16.18
N GLN A 151 10.89 1.54 -15.98
CA GLN A 151 10.70 0.14 -16.37
C GLN A 151 9.84 0.02 -17.62
N TYR A 152 8.77 0.77 -17.71
CA TYR A 152 7.84 0.76 -18.83
C TYR A 152 7.26 2.13 -19.10
N SER A 153 6.90 2.38 -20.35
CA SER A 153 6.20 3.62 -20.73
C SER A 153 5.50 3.49 -22.08
N GLY A 154 4.51 4.36 -22.29
CA GLY A 154 3.78 4.46 -23.55
C GLY A 154 2.76 5.58 -23.55
N SER A 155 2.03 5.74 -24.65
CA SER A 155 0.86 6.60 -24.73
C SER A 155 -0.36 5.92 -24.11
N TYR A 156 -1.39 6.67 -23.76
CA TYR A 156 -2.64 6.06 -23.32
C TYR A 156 -3.27 5.23 -24.45
N GLU A 157 -3.24 5.75 -25.64
CA GLU A 157 -3.86 5.15 -26.81
C GLU A 157 -3.29 3.77 -27.16
N ASP A 158 -1.98 3.58 -26.95
CA ASP A 158 -1.30 2.33 -27.32
C ASP A 158 -1.00 1.43 -26.12
N GLY A 159 -1.14 1.95 -24.91
CA GLY A 159 -0.66 1.33 -23.70
C GLY A 159 0.86 1.48 -23.57
N TRP A 160 1.46 0.69 -22.72
CA TRP A 160 2.91 0.75 -22.46
C TRP A 160 3.63 -0.54 -22.87
N THR A 161 4.91 -0.41 -23.08
CA THR A 161 5.87 -1.51 -23.28
C THR A 161 7.07 -1.30 -22.37
N ASN A 162 7.91 -2.33 -22.23
CA ASN A 162 9.18 -2.18 -21.57
C ASN A 162 9.95 -0.97 -22.08
N GLN A 163 10.69 -0.30 -21.22
CA GLN A 163 11.47 0.88 -21.57
C GLN A 163 12.40 0.60 -22.75
N ASN A 164 12.31 1.43 -23.80
CA ASN A 164 13.04 1.29 -25.08
C ASN A 164 12.82 -0.05 -25.80
N GLY A 165 11.75 -0.80 -25.50
CA GLY A 165 11.48 -2.10 -26.07
C GLY A 165 12.47 -3.20 -25.69
N ALA A 166 13.34 -2.95 -24.73
CA ALA A 166 14.37 -3.90 -24.25
C ALA A 166 13.80 -4.78 -23.12
N ASP A 167 14.52 -5.84 -22.81
CA ASP A 167 14.27 -6.61 -21.59
C ASP A 167 14.56 -5.77 -20.34
N LEU A 168 13.78 -5.98 -19.30
CA LEU A 168 13.87 -5.23 -18.04
C LEU A 168 15.09 -5.68 -17.23
N PRO A 169 15.99 -4.76 -16.87
CA PRO A 169 17.09 -5.08 -15.97
C PRO A 169 16.61 -5.28 -14.54
N LEU A 170 17.36 -6.07 -13.77
CA LEU A 170 17.22 -6.07 -12.31
C LEU A 170 17.82 -4.80 -11.73
N ILE A 171 17.06 -4.11 -10.89
CA ILE A 171 17.54 -2.92 -10.20
C ILE A 171 18.22 -3.35 -8.89
N PRO A 172 19.48 -2.97 -8.64
CA PRO A 172 20.15 -3.33 -7.40
C PRO A 172 19.38 -2.90 -6.15
N TYR A 173 19.36 -3.77 -5.15
CA TYR A 173 18.77 -3.48 -3.86
C TYR A 173 19.75 -2.72 -2.96
N HIS A 174 19.23 -1.74 -2.22
CA HIS A 174 20.00 -1.11 -1.14
C HIS A 174 19.97 -1.91 0.17
N PHE A 175 19.26 -3.03 0.21
CA PHE A 175 19.01 -3.85 1.39
C PHE A 175 19.31 -5.34 1.14
N THR A 176 19.63 -6.04 2.19
CA THR A 176 19.71 -7.51 2.24
C THR A 176 18.37 -8.11 2.71
N VAL A 177 18.27 -9.45 2.66
CA VAL A 177 17.09 -10.17 3.14
C VAL A 177 16.76 -9.83 4.61
N ASP A 178 17.77 -9.73 5.46
CA ASP A 178 17.57 -9.41 6.88
C ASP A 178 17.20 -7.93 7.08
N GLU A 179 17.87 -7.03 6.38
CA GLU A 179 17.57 -5.60 6.43
C GLU A 179 16.15 -5.26 5.95
N SER A 180 15.59 -6.08 5.04
CA SER A 180 14.19 -5.88 4.62
C SER A 180 13.18 -6.00 5.77
N GLY A 181 13.50 -6.76 6.82
CA GLY A 181 12.70 -6.87 8.05
C GLY A 181 13.18 -5.97 9.19
N VAL A 182 14.15 -5.08 8.95
CA VAL A 182 14.75 -4.20 9.97
C VAL A 182 14.78 -2.75 9.49
N PRO A 183 13.63 -2.05 9.44
CA PRO A 183 13.61 -0.64 9.03
C PRO A 183 14.42 0.27 9.95
N LEU A 184 14.57 -0.13 11.21
CA LEU A 184 15.27 0.57 12.28
C LEU A 184 16.36 -0.35 12.86
N PRO A 185 17.59 -0.35 12.30
CA PRO A 185 18.66 -1.20 12.81
C PRO A 185 19.07 -0.79 14.23
N PRO A 186 19.80 -1.61 14.98
CA PRO A 186 20.32 -1.24 16.27
C PRO A 186 21.05 0.11 16.21
N PRO A 187 20.81 1.03 17.15
CA PRO A 187 21.43 2.36 17.12
C PRO A 187 22.95 2.30 17.27
N ALA A 188 23.65 3.21 16.60
CA ALA A 188 25.08 3.40 16.78
C ALA A 188 25.35 4.13 18.10
N GLY A 189 25.99 3.46 19.05
CA GLY A 189 26.44 4.04 20.31
C GLY A 189 25.32 4.30 21.34
N PRO A 190 25.67 4.93 22.47
CA PRO A 190 24.74 5.25 23.54
C PRO A 190 23.75 6.34 23.11
N ALA A 191 22.61 6.39 23.79
CA ALA A 191 21.65 7.47 23.58
C ALA A 191 22.26 8.81 24.01
N PRO A 192 22.13 9.87 23.20
CA PRO A 192 22.55 11.20 23.63
C PRO A 192 21.66 11.68 24.76
N ALA A 193 22.23 12.48 25.67
CA ALA A 193 21.44 13.11 26.75
C ALA A 193 20.30 13.94 26.11
N SER A 194 19.08 13.62 26.50
CA SER A 194 17.88 14.26 25.98
C SER A 194 17.32 15.29 26.94
N LYS A 195 16.74 16.37 26.41
CA LYS A 195 15.93 17.32 27.21
C LYS A 195 14.47 16.87 27.34
N GLU A 196 14.12 15.74 26.72
CA GLU A 196 12.78 15.18 26.72
C GLU A 196 12.42 14.58 28.08
N SER A 197 11.19 14.82 28.53
CA SER A 197 10.60 14.09 29.63
C SER A 197 9.94 12.80 29.18
N LEU A 198 9.73 11.82 30.05
CA LEU A 198 8.95 10.62 29.77
C LEU A 198 7.56 10.99 29.23
N ALA A 199 6.88 11.97 29.81
CA ALA A 199 5.58 12.46 29.38
C ALA A 199 5.61 13.04 27.93
N SER A 200 6.72 13.70 27.56
CA SER A 200 6.90 14.19 26.18
C SER A 200 7.06 13.03 25.19
N SER A 201 7.89 12.05 25.52
CA SER A 201 8.08 10.84 24.72
C SER A 201 6.77 10.05 24.58
N MET A 202 5.99 9.91 25.66
CA MET A 202 4.67 9.26 25.61
C MET A 202 3.70 9.96 24.66
N ARG A 203 3.61 11.29 24.67
CA ARG A 203 2.77 12.03 23.71
C ARG A 203 3.18 11.81 22.25
N LYS A 204 4.48 11.71 21.98
CA LYS A 204 5.00 11.39 20.64
C LYS A 204 4.64 9.97 20.22
N ILE A 205 4.75 9.01 21.14
CA ILE A 205 4.33 7.62 20.93
C ILE A 205 2.83 7.54 20.68
N ASP A 206 2.03 8.25 21.47
CA ASP A 206 0.57 8.32 21.26
C ASP A 206 0.24 8.81 19.86
N ARG A 207 0.93 9.85 19.41
CA ARG A 207 0.76 10.36 18.04
C ARG A 207 1.11 9.32 16.98
N LEU A 208 2.21 8.59 17.13
CA LEU A 208 2.59 7.54 16.19
C LEU A 208 1.53 6.44 16.11
N ASN A 209 1.04 5.95 17.25
CA ASN A 209 -0.03 4.95 17.30
C ASN A 209 -1.36 5.50 16.71
N ASP A 210 -1.65 6.78 16.92
CA ASP A 210 -2.82 7.44 16.37
C ASP A 210 -2.71 7.63 14.84
N GLU A 211 -1.52 7.95 14.33
CA GLU A 211 -1.26 8.00 12.87
C GLU A 211 -1.48 6.63 12.23
N ASP A 212 -1.06 5.54 12.89
CA ASP A 212 -1.31 4.16 12.43
C ASP A 212 -2.80 3.82 12.41
N ALA A 213 -3.53 4.19 13.46
CA ALA A 213 -4.97 3.95 13.55
C ALA A 213 -5.75 4.73 12.50
N VAL A 214 -5.41 6.00 12.26
CA VAL A 214 -6.06 6.84 11.24
C VAL A 214 -5.73 6.33 9.83
N ARG A 215 -4.50 5.87 9.58
CA ARG A 215 -4.12 5.28 8.29
C ARG A 215 -4.90 4.00 8.03
N ASN A 216 -5.01 3.11 9.02
CA ASN A 216 -5.83 1.90 8.91
C ASN A 216 -7.30 2.23 8.62
N LEU A 217 -7.88 3.23 9.28
CA LEU A 217 -9.26 3.64 9.06
C LEU A 217 -9.45 4.20 7.64
N GLN A 218 -8.52 5.04 7.16
CA GLN A 218 -8.53 5.56 5.79
C GLN A 218 -8.46 4.44 4.75
N HIS A 219 -7.59 3.45 4.97
CA HIS A 219 -7.44 2.32 4.06
C HIS A 219 -8.64 1.37 4.12
N ALA A 220 -9.20 1.13 5.31
CA ALA A 220 -10.42 0.33 5.46
C ALA A 220 -11.61 0.97 4.73
N TYR A 221 -11.72 2.31 4.77
CA TYR A 221 -12.72 3.05 3.99
C TYR A 221 -12.64 2.68 2.50
N GLY A 222 -11.44 2.68 1.90
CA GLY A 222 -11.27 2.31 0.48
C GLY A 222 -11.75 0.88 0.19
N TYR A 223 -11.40 -0.10 1.02
CA TYR A 223 -11.86 -1.49 0.84
C TYR A 223 -13.37 -1.65 0.96
N TYR A 224 -14.03 -0.89 1.84
CA TYR A 224 -15.48 -0.92 1.94
C TYR A 224 -16.15 -0.25 0.73
N VAL A 225 -15.54 0.82 0.19
CA VAL A 225 -16.01 1.47 -1.04
C VAL A 225 -15.93 0.52 -2.23
N ASP A 226 -14.82 -0.20 -2.39
CA ASP A 226 -14.63 -1.16 -3.50
C ASP A 226 -15.79 -2.15 -3.62
N LEU A 227 -16.28 -2.67 -2.51
CA LEU A 227 -17.35 -3.66 -2.45
C LEU A 227 -18.73 -3.06 -2.26
N LYS A 228 -18.84 -1.73 -2.25
CA LYS A 228 -20.09 -1.00 -1.94
C LYS A 228 -20.72 -1.45 -0.62
N MET A 229 -19.90 -1.67 0.40
CA MET A 229 -20.31 -2.02 1.76
C MET A 229 -20.76 -0.76 2.51
N TRP A 230 -21.89 -0.19 2.07
CA TRP A 230 -22.28 1.16 2.50
C TRP A 230 -22.58 1.27 3.99
N ASP A 231 -23.03 0.21 4.64
CA ASP A 231 -23.23 0.19 6.10
C ASP A 231 -21.89 0.31 6.82
N ASP A 232 -20.88 -0.45 6.36
CA ASP A 232 -19.52 -0.38 6.93
C ASP A 232 -18.86 0.97 6.65
N VAL A 233 -19.09 1.56 5.48
CA VAL A 233 -18.63 2.92 5.18
C VAL A 233 -19.26 3.93 6.15
N VAL A 234 -20.58 3.90 6.32
CA VAL A 234 -21.31 4.83 7.20
C VAL A 234 -20.84 4.69 8.65
N ASP A 235 -20.61 3.46 9.11
CA ASP A 235 -20.11 3.19 10.46
C ASP A 235 -18.75 3.85 10.78
N LEU A 236 -17.95 4.19 9.77
CA LEU A 236 -16.67 4.89 9.98
C LEU A 236 -16.82 6.37 10.34
N PHE A 237 -18.01 6.94 10.13
CA PHE A 237 -18.23 8.37 10.26
C PHE A 237 -18.78 8.78 11.63
N ASP A 238 -18.46 10.00 11.98
CA ASP A 238 -19.00 10.67 13.15
C ASP A 238 -20.45 11.12 12.90
N GLU A 239 -21.24 11.27 13.97
CA GLU A 239 -22.67 11.69 13.89
C GLU A 239 -22.84 13.06 13.18
N ASP A 240 -21.93 14.01 13.45
CA ASP A 240 -21.94 15.34 12.83
C ASP A 240 -21.01 15.43 11.62
N SER A 241 -20.80 14.32 10.93
CA SER A 241 -19.89 14.26 9.80
C SER A 241 -20.38 15.02 8.57
N THR A 242 -19.43 15.32 7.67
CA THR A 242 -19.73 15.84 6.34
C THR A 242 -18.97 15.06 5.27
N ALA A 243 -19.62 14.83 4.14
CA ALA A 243 -19.00 14.33 2.92
C ALA A 243 -19.19 15.36 1.81
N GLU A 244 -18.07 15.89 1.31
CA GLU A 244 -18.06 16.87 0.22
C GLU A 244 -17.29 16.29 -0.98
N ILE A 245 -17.98 16.20 -2.10
CA ILE A 245 -17.37 15.89 -3.39
C ILE A 245 -17.46 17.18 -4.22
N LYS A 246 -16.34 17.74 -4.56
CA LYS A 246 -16.27 18.98 -5.36
C LYS A 246 -16.97 18.79 -6.71
N GLY A 247 -17.89 19.71 -7.02
CA GLY A 247 -18.73 19.61 -8.21
C GLY A 247 -19.99 18.74 -8.07
N VAL A 248 -20.15 18.01 -6.97
CA VAL A 248 -21.34 17.18 -6.70
C VAL A 248 -22.19 17.74 -5.56
N GLY A 249 -21.57 18.12 -4.44
CA GLY A 249 -22.27 18.70 -3.30
C GLY A 249 -21.69 18.29 -1.95
N THR A 250 -22.34 18.81 -0.89
CA THR A 250 -22.02 18.52 0.51
C THR A 250 -23.19 17.81 1.16
N PHE A 251 -22.89 16.70 1.81
CA PHE A 251 -23.85 15.80 2.47
C PHE A 251 -23.51 15.73 3.96
N ARG A 252 -24.53 15.70 4.84
CA ARG A 252 -24.32 15.84 6.28
C ARG A 252 -24.83 14.63 7.05
N GLY A 253 -24.03 14.23 8.05
CA GLY A 253 -24.30 13.12 8.95
C GLY A 253 -24.33 11.75 8.25
N PRO A 254 -24.55 10.66 8.99
CA PRO A 254 -24.56 9.29 8.45
C PRO A 254 -25.53 9.09 7.27
N LYS A 255 -26.71 9.71 7.33
CA LYS A 255 -27.68 9.68 6.21
C LYS A 255 -27.15 10.36 4.96
N GLY A 256 -26.48 11.51 5.11
CA GLY A 256 -25.87 12.21 3.99
C GLY A 256 -24.69 11.43 3.40
N VAL A 257 -23.87 10.81 4.24
CA VAL A 257 -22.80 9.90 3.80
C VAL A 257 -23.42 8.76 2.99
N ARG A 258 -24.47 8.12 3.48
CA ARG A 258 -25.18 7.07 2.75
C ARG A 258 -25.65 7.54 1.38
N GLN A 259 -26.28 8.70 1.31
CA GLN A 259 -26.76 9.28 0.04
C GLN A 259 -25.66 9.51 -0.98
N VAL A 260 -24.49 9.95 -0.56
CA VAL A 260 -23.37 10.16 -1.49
C VAL A 260 -22.76 8.84 -1.96
N MET A 261 -22.69 7.82 -1.09
CA MET A 261 -22.23 6.49 -1.46
C MET A 261 -23.17 5.83 -2.47
N GLU A 262 -24.48 5.96 -2.28
CA GLU A 262 -25.50 5.41 -3.19
C GLU A 262 -25.49 6.06 -4.59
N LYS A 263 -24.83 7.21 -4.79
CA LYS A 263 -24.57 7.76 -6.14
C LYS A 263 -23.63 6.87 -6.95
N MET A 264 -22.78 6.07 -6.31
CA MET A 264 -21.95 5.05 -6.95
C MET A 264 -22.73 3.75 -7.23
N GLY A 265 -24.02 3.69 -6.87
CA GLY A 265 -24.92 2.55 -7.04
C GLY A 265 -25.40 1.95 -5.73
N ALA A 266 -26.27 0.95 -5.82
CA ALA A 266 -26.81 0.22 -4.68
C ALA A 266 -25.70 -0.49 -3.87
N ALA A 267 -26.00 -0.82 -2.62
CA ALA A 267 -25.10 -1.60 -1.77
C ALA A 267 -24.81 -2.98 -2.38
N GLY A 268 -23.56 -3.41 -2.27
CA GLY A 268 -23.04 -4.64 -2.85
C GLY A 268 -22.75 -4.55 -4.35
N LEU A 269 -21.73 -5.27 -4.78
CA LEU A 269 -21.43 -5.41 -6.20
C LEU A 269 -22.35 -6.44 -6.83
N GLN A 270 -22.82 -6.12 -8.03
CA GLN A 270 -23.54 -7.06 -8.88
C GLN A 270 -22.58 -7.65 -9.93
N HIS A 271 -22.95 -8.80 -10.50
CA HIS A 271 -22.20 -9.41 -11.61
C HIS A 271 -21.82 -8.36 -12.67
N GLY A 272 -20.59 -8.39 -13.13
CA GLY A 272 -20.05 -7.47 -14.13
C GLY A 272 -19.75 -6.05 -13.61
N GLN A 273 -20.04 -5.72 -12.35
CA GLN A 273 -19.73 -4.40 -11.80
C GLN A 273 -18.32 -4.36 -11.22
N LEU A 274 -17.52 -3.41 -11.70
CA LEU A 274 -16.25 -3.01 -11.11
C LEU A 274 -16.40 -1.64 -10.43
N ASN A 275 -15.92 -1.54 -9.20
CA ASN A 275 -15.83 -0.31 -8.43
C ASN A 275 -14.56 -0.38 -7.59
N ASP A 276 -13.39 -0.34 -8.24
CA ASP A 276 -12.10 -0.52 -7.61
C ASP A 276 -11.41 0.84 -7.40
N HIS A 277 -11.14 1.18 -6.15
CA HIS A 277 -10.62 2.48 -5.72
C HIS A 277 -9.31 2.33 -4.93
N PRO A 278 -8.20 1.89 -5.55
CA PRO A 278 -6.91 1.86 -4.88
C PRO A 278 -6.48 3.25 -4.42
N LEU A 279 -6.05 3.32 -3.15
CA LEU A 279 -5.56 4.53 -2.52
C LEU A 279 -4.02 4.53 -2.53
N PHE A 280 -3.45 5.61 -3.03
CA PHE A 280 -2.01 5.83 -3.13
C PHE A 280 -1.57 7.08 -2.36
N ASP A 281 -0.28 7.17 -2.07
CA ASP A 281 0.36 8.35 -1.48
C ASP A 281 -0.31 8.83 -0.18
N THR A 282 -0.87 7.91 0.59
CA THR A 282 -1.62 8.26 1.81
C THR A 282 -0.70 8.81 2.90
N MET A 283 -0.85 10.11 3.16
CA MET A 283 -0.22 10.82 4.27
C MET A 283 -1.22 11.00 5.39
N VAL A 284 -0.77 10.86 6.63
CA VAL A 284 -1.57 11.12 7.84
C VAL A 284 -0.84 12.08 8.74
N ARG A 285 -1.57 12.98 9.37
CA ARG A 285 -1.04 13.95 10.34
C ARG A 285 -1.99 14.11 11.51
N VAL A 286 -1.59 13.66 12.68
CA VAL A 286 -2.29 13.95 13.93
C VAL A 286 -1.98 15.39 14.35
N LEU A 287 -3.02 16.17 14.61
CA LEU A 287 -2.89 17.57 14.98
C LEU A 287 -2.48 17.75 16.46
N PRO A 288 -1.93 18.92 16.85
CA PRO A 288 -1.65 19.22 18.24
C PRO A 288 -2.87 18.98 19.12
N GLY A 289 -2.69 18.32 20.27
CA GLY A 289 -3.80 17.92 21.15
C GLY A 289 -4.24 16.46 20.99
N GLY A 290 -3.87 15.78 19.89
CA GLY A 290 -4.10 14.34 19.73
C GLY A 290 -5.57 13.92 19.59
N ARG A 291 -6.46 14.88 19.27
CA ARG A 291 -7.91 14.64 19.13
C ARG A 291 -8.41 14.76 17.69
N GLU A 292 -7.60 15.30 16.82
CA GLU A 292 -7.91 15.48 15.41
C GLU A 292 -6.74 15.02 14.56
N ALA A 293 -7.05 14.52 13.38
CA ALA A 293 -6.06 14.15 12.38
C ALA A 293 -6.55 14.52 10.98
N LEU A 294 -5.60 14.64 10.08
CA LEU A 294 -5.84 14.86 8.65
C LEU A 294 -5.20 13.72 7.87
N SER A 295 -5.85 13.28 6.81
CA SER A 295 -5.23 12.49 5.76
C SER A 295 -5.27 13.22 4.43
N ARG A 296 -4.34 12.87 3.54
CA ARG A 296 -4.29 13.26 2.14
C ARG A 296 -3.74 12.11 1.32
N GLY A 297 -4.29 11.90 0.14
CA GLY A 297 -3.82 10.87 -0.78
C GLY A 297 -4.49 10.98 -2.14
N ILE A 298 -4.24 10.00 -2.97
CA ILE A 298 -4.78 9.85 -4.31
C ILE A 298 -5.72 8.64 -4.32
N ASP A 299 -6.87 8.80 -4.96
CA ASP A 299 -7.84 7.75 -5.25
C ASP A 299 -7.86 7.55 -6.76
N LEU A 300 -7.49 6.35 -7.21
CA LEU A 300 -7.54 5.94 -8.62
C LEU A 300 -8.74 5.01 -8.83
N GLY A 301 -9.84 5.54 -9.34
CA GLY A 301 -11.05 4.77 -9.62
C GLY A 301 -10.97 4.04 -10.96
N MET A 302 -11.16 2.74 -10.93
CA MET A 302 -11.41 1.86 -12.07
C MET A 302 -12.84 1.36 -11.98
N ILE A 303 -13.72 1.97 -12.78
CA ILE A 303 -15.17 1.79 -12.68
C ILE A 303 -15.69 1.17 -13.98
N GLY A 304 -16.65 0.27 -13.91
CA GLY A 304 -17.24 -0.29 -15.13
C GLY A 304 -18.36 -1.28 -14.88
N GLU A 305 -19.02 -1.61 -15.98
CA GLU A 305 -20.03 -2.65 -16.07
C GLU A 305 -19.74 -3.51 -17.31
N ALA A 306 -19.17 -4.69 -17.09
CA ALA A 306 -18.75 -5.59 -18.17
C ALA A 306 -19.92 -6.00 -19.07
N ASP A 307 -21.11 -6.21 -18.52
CA ASP A 307 -22.32 -6.58 -19.25
C ASP A 307 -22.80 -5.47 -20.19
N LYS A 308 -22.53 -4.20 -19.83
CA LYS A 308 -22.85 -3.03 -20.64
C LYS A 308 -21.69 -2.57 -21.51
N GLY A 309 -20.51 -3.16 -21.36
CA GLY A 309 -19.30 -2.77 -22.07
C GLY A 309 -18.80 -1.37 -21.70
N THR A 310 -19.12 -0.86 -20.50
CA THR A 310 -18.69 0.46 -20.02
C THR A 310 -17.50 0.35 -19.11
N ALA A 311 -16.56 1.27 -19.29
CA ALA A 311 -15.39 1.40 -18.44
C ALA A 311 -15.00 2.87 -18.30
N ARG A 312 -14.53 3.26 -17.12
CA ARG A 312 -14.20 4.66 -16.81
C ARG A 312 -13.03 4.75 -15.84
N TRP A 313 -12.16 5.70 -16.08
CA TRP A 313 -11.17 6.15 -15.11
C TRP A 313 -11.70 7.31 -14.27
N GLU A 314 -11.47 7.25 -12.99
CA GLU A 314 -11.60 8.38 -12.08
C GLU A 314 -10.27 8.61 -11.36
N LEU A 315 -9.90 9.86 -11.15
CA LEU A 315 -8.74 10.22 -10.38
C LEU A 315 -9.11 11.40 -9.48
N SER A 316 -8.88 11.25 -8.20
CA SER A 316 -9.19 12.27 -7.22
C SER A 316 -8.07 12.43 -6.19
N VAL A 317 -7.94 13.63 -5.64
CA VAL A 317 -7.24 13.85 -4.37
C VAL A 317 -8.27 13.83 -3.27
N PHE A 318 -8.02 13.10 -2.20
CA PHE A 318 -8.77 13.25 -0.97
C PHE A 318 -7.98 14.04 0.07
N ARG A 319 -8.71 14.78 0.93
CA ARG A 319 -8.16 15.40 2.13
C ARG A 319 -9.20 15.34 3.23
N ASN A 320 -9.07 14.36 4.09
CA ASN A 320 -10.07 14.02 5.09
C ASN A 320 -9.65 14.48 6.48
N ARG A 321 -10.63 14.73 7.33
CA ARG A 321 -10.43 15.04 8.75
C ARG A 321 -11.06 13.96 9.61
N PHE A 322 -10.35 13.63 10.67
CA PHE A 322 -10.75 12.63 11.65
C PHE A 322 -10.83 13.26 13.03
N VAL A 323 -11.69 12.70 13.87
CA VAL A 323 -11.82 13.05 15.28
C VAL A 323 -11.68 11.81 16.15
N LYS A 324 -11.10 11.99 17.33
CA LYS A 324 -10.97 10.92 18.32
C LYS A 324 -11.98 11.10 19.44
N GLU A 325 -12.92 10.17 19.53
CA GLU A 325 -13.98 10.14 20.53
C GLU A 325 -13.95 8.82 21.29
N ASN A 326 -14.01 8.89 22.60
CA ASN A 326 -14.00 7.72 23.49
C ASN A 326 -12.86 6.71 23.16
N GLY A 327 -11.71 7.23 22.74
CA GLY A 327 -10.54 6.41 22.37
C GLY A 327 -10.54 5.89 20.94
N SER A 328 -11.61 6.03 20.18
CA SER A 328 -11.75 5.57 18.79
C SER A 328 -11.67 6.73 17.80
N TRP A 329 -10.97 6.52 16.69
CA TRP A 329 -10.93 7.46 15.58
C TRP A 329 -12.13 7.27 14.66
N LYS A 330 -12.70 8.39 14.17
CA LYS A 330 -13.83 8.42 13.22
C LYS A 330 -13.58 9.44 12.12
N LEU A 331 -14.13 9.23 10.95
CA LEU A 331 -14.19 10.21 9.87
C LEU A 331 -15.14 11.35 10.24
N LYS A 332 -14.65 12.57 10.28
CA LYS A 332 -15.43 13.79 10.51
C LYS A 332 -15.76 14.51 9.22
N GLU A 333 -14.78 14.61 8.32
CA GLU A 333 -14.98 15.25 7.02
C GLU A 333 -14.32 14.40 5.94
N LEU A 334 -15.10 14.02 4.95
CA LEU A 334 -14.64 13.42 3.70
C LEU A 334 -14.65 14.53 2.63
N HIS A 335 -13.48 14.85 2.11
CA HIS A 335 -13.33 15.83 1.03
C HIS A 335 -12.65 15.18 -0.16
N VAL A 336 -13.36 15.08 -1.27
CA VAL A 336 -12.87 14.53 -2.53
C VAL A 336 -12.80 15.63 -3.58
N TYR A 337 -11.64 15.72 -4.22
CA TYR A 337 -11.32 16.69 -5.27
C TYR A 337 -11.07 15.94 -6.58
N PRO A 338 -12.09 15.77 -7.44
CA PRO A 338 -11.91 15.10 -8.71
C PRO A 338 -10.92 15.86 -9.60
N ILE A 339 -9.97 15.16 -10.18
CA ILE A 339 -8.96 15.68 -11.12
C ILE A 339 -9.27 15.21 -12.53
N MET A 340 -9.68 13.95 -12.66
CA MET A 340 -9.97 13.32 -13.93
C MET A 340 -11.19 12.43 -13.77
N ASN A 341 -12.06 12.48 -14.77
CA ASN A 341 -13.16 11.54 -14.96
C ASN A 341 -13.35 11.36 -16.47
N THR A 342 -12.99 10.22 -16.98
CA THR A 342 -12.98 9.98 -18.42
C THR A 342 -13.44 8.57 -18.78
N ASP A 343 -14.13 8.46 -19.91
CA ASP A 343 -14.40 7.16 -20.51
C ASP A 343 -13.08 6.45 -20.83
N TYR A 344 -13.00 5.17 -20.50
CA TYR A 344 -11.80 4.36 -20.70
C TYR A 344 -11.33 4.39 -22.17
N PHE A 345 -12.25 4.31 -23.12
CA PHE A 345 -11.91 4.24 -24.56
C PHE A 345 -11.51 5.59 -25.16
N LYS A 346 -11.76 6.69 -24.44
CA LYS A 346 -11.37 8.04 -24.84
C LYS A 346 -10.06 8.50 -24.17
N GLY A 347 -9.80 8.06 -22.95
CA GLY A 347 -8.64 8.52 -22.16
C GLY A 347 -8.71 10.00 -21.79
N TRP A 348 -7.56 10.58 -21.45
CA TRP A 348 -7.45 11.95 -20.92
C TRP A 348 -6.63 12.91 -21.78
N GLY A 349 -6.36 12.58 -23.03
CA GLY A 349 -5.51 13.40 -23.90
C GLY A 349 -6.12 14.77 -24.24
N SER A 350 -7.42 14.81 -24.53
CA SER A 350 -8.13 16.03 -24.96
C SER A 350 -9.30 16.41 -24.07
N GLU A 351 -9.85 15.48 -23.32
CA GLU A 351 -11.00 15.68 -22.43
C GLU A 351 -10.85 14.86 -21.14
N GLY A 352 -11.77 14.99 -20.19
CA GLY A 352 -11.83 14.19 -18.97
C GLY A 352 -11.02 14.73 -17.80
N VAL A 353 -9.99 15.58 -18.06
CA VAL A 353 -9.27 16.27 -16.98
C VAL A 353 -10.05 17.49 -16.56
N VAL A 354 -10.32 17.61 -15.26
CA VAL A 354 -11.06 18.74 -14.70
C VAL A 354 -10.21 20.01 -14.79
N ARG A 355 -10.75 21.01 -15.48
CA ARG A 355 -10.06 22.31 -15.63
C ARG A 355 -10.21 23.14 -14.36
N ASN A 356 -9.13 23.82 -13.96
CA ASN A 356 -9.13 24.76 -12.82
C ASN A 356 -9.47 24.11 -11.45
N VAL A 357 -8.99 22.91 -11.20
CA VAL A 357 -9.11 22.28 -9.87
C VAL A 357 -8.24 23.03 -8.87
N SER A 358 -8.87 23.59 -7.84
CA SER A 358 -8.14 24.05 -6.65
C SER A 358 -7.91 22.87 -5.73
N LEU A 359 -6.73 22.28 -5.79
CA LEU A 359 -6.36 21.17 -4.90
C LEU A 359 -6.19 21.68 -3.46
N PRO A 360 -6.48 20.83 -2.47
CA PRO A 360 -6.33 21.21 -1.07
C PRO A 360 -4.85 21.42 -0.72
N PRO A 361 -4.56 22.24 0.31
CA PRO A 361 -3.18 22.46 0.75
C PRO A 361 -2.56 21.16 1.26
N MET A 362 -1.23 21.10 1.20
CA MET A 362 -0.45 20.00 1.79
C MET A 362 -0.68 19.92 3.30
N LEU A 363 -0.49 18.72 3.85
CA LEU A 363 -0.47 18.54 5.30
C LEU A 363 0.79 19.21 5.87
N GLY A 364 0.60 20.15 6.80
CA GLY A 364 1.72 20.82 7.47
C GLY A 364 2.53 19.85 8.33
N VAL A 365 3.76 20.21 8.66
CA VAL A 365 4.57 19.49 9.63
C VAL A 365 4.07 19.79 11.03
N THR A 366 3.76 18.76 11.83
CA THR A 366 3.43 18.96 13.24
C THR A 366 4.73 19.18 14.01
N THR A 367 4.94 20.39 14.52
CA THR A 367 6.04 20.67 15.43
C THR A 367 5.54 20.56 16.86
N ASP A 368 6.07 19.56 17.60
CA ASP A 368 5.92 19.55 19.06
C ASP A 368 6.94 20.52 19.65
N ARG A 369 6.45 21.52 20.36
CA ARG A 369 7.30 22.26 21.29
C ARG A 369 7.53 21.35 22.48
N GLY A 370 8.73 20.76 22.59
CA GLY A 370 9.12 19.92 23.71
C GLY A 370 8.89 20.66 25.04
N GLY A 371 8.18 20.01 25.96
CA GLY A 371 8.05 20.51 27.32
C GLY A 371 9.39 20.34 28.04
N ALA A 372 9.78 21.34 28.86
CA ALA A 372 10.97 21.23 29.69
C ALA A 372 10.90 19.99 30.60
N ARG A 373 12.03 19.30 30.73
CA ARG A 373 12.17 18.13 31.60
C ARG A 373 11.92 18.54 33.06
N ALA A 374 10.79 18.17 33.62
CA ALA A 374 10.59 18.25 35.07
C ALA A 374 11.39 17.12 35.73
N ALA A 375 12.15 17.44 36.77
CA ALA A 375 12.86 16.46 37.56
C ALA A 375 11.85 15.68 38.41
N THR A 376 11.34 14.56 37.90
CA THR A 376 10.48 13.63 38.64
C THR A 376 11.04 12.22 38.53
N SER A 377 10.91 11.46 39.60
CA SER A 377 11.26 10.04 39.60
C SER A 377 10.55 9.34 38.45
N THR A 378 11.30 8.66 37.59
CA THR A 378 10.73 7.92 36.47
C THR A 378 10.00 6.69 37.01
N ASP A 379 8.69 6.61 36.79
CA ASP A 379 7.91 5.42 37.11
C ASP A 379 8.29 4.31 36.11
N ALA A 380 8.88 3.23 36.60
CA ALA A 380 9.32 2.09 35.82
C ALA A 380 8.16 1.43 35.06
N ALA A 381 6.94 1.44 35.59
CA ALA A 381 5.77 0.91 34.95
C ALA A 381 5.35 1.78 33.75
N GLN A 382 5.39 3.10 33.89
CA GLN A 382 5.10 4.03 32.78
C GLN A 382 6.15 3.94 31.69
N LEU A 383 7.43 3.76 32.03
CA LEU A 383 8.49 3.57 31.03
C LEU A 383 8.31 2.25 30.26
N ALA A 384 7.98 1.16 30.96
CA ALA A 384 7.71 -0.13 30.33
C ALA A 384 6.51 -0.05 29.37
N GLU A 385 5.44 0.61 29.78
CA GLU A 385 4.27 0.84 28.94
C GLU A 385 4.59 1.72 27.73
N ALA A 386 5.36 2.79 27.90
CA ALA A 386 5.81 3.62 26.78
C ALA A 386 6.61 2.82 25.76
N ARG A 387 7.53 1.97 26.20
CA ARG A 387 8.31 1.07 25.33
C ARG A 387 7.40 0.08 24.61
N ARG A 388 6.47 -0.56 25.32
CA ARG A 388 5.49 -1.47 24.70
C ARG A 388 4.69 -0.80 23.59
N ARG A 389 4.24 0.44 23.83
CA ARG A 389 3.47 1.21 22.84
C ARG A 389 4.32 1.66 21.65
N LEU A 390 5.60 2.01 21.89
CA LEU A 390 6.54 2.32 20.81
C LEU A 390 6.80 1.08 19.93
N THR A 391 6.96 -0.10 20.55
CA THR A 391 7.16 -1.35 19.83
C THR A 391 6.03 -1.62 18.83
N ARG A 392 4.80 -1.22 19.12
CA ARG A 392 3.68 -1.36 18.19
C ARG A 392 3.86 -0.53 16.90
N SER A 393 4.28 0.75 17.02
CA SER A 393 4.57 1.56 15.82
C SER A 393 5.79 1.03 15.06
N MET A 394 6.80 0.50 15.76
CA MET A 394 7.94 -0.17 15.12
C MET A 394 7.48 -1.44 14.39
N ALA A 395 6.52 -2.18 14.93
CA ALA A 395 5.92 -3.35 14.31
C ALA A 395 5.18 -2.99 13.01
N TYR A 396 4.49 -1.85 12.98
CA TYR A 396 3.85 -1.33 11.77
C TYR A 396 4.88 -1.16 10.65
N ASP A 397 5.97 -0.43 10.91
CA ASP A 397 7.02 -0.18 9.91
C ASP A 397 7.74 -1.46 9.48
N GLY A 398 7.99 -2.39 10.42
CA GLY A 398 8.62 -3.69 10.11
C GLY A 398 7.74 -4.58 9.24
N THR A 399 6.44 -4.60 9.53
CA THR A 399 5.43 -5.35 8.75
C THR A 399 5.31 -4.78 7.33
N GLU A 400 5.22 -3.46 7.19
CA GLU A 400 5.16 -2.78 5.88
C GLU A 400 6.40 -3.10 5.05
N ASN A 401 7.60 -3.02 5.64
CA ASN A 401 8.86 -3.31 4.96
C ASN A 401 8.96 -4.74 4.46
N VAL A 402 8.69 -5.74 5.30
CA VAL A 402 8.81 -7.14 4.87
C VAL A 402 7.72 -7.52 3.87
N SER A 403 6.55 -6.88 3.96
CA SER A 403 5.50 -6.99 2.95
C SER A 403 5.98 -6.46 1.59
N ALA A 404 6.55 -5.26 1.54
CA ALA A 404 7.12 -4.69 0.32
C ALA A 404 8.26 -5.56 -0.25
N ALA A 405 9.12 -6.10 0.61
CA ALA A 405 10.20 -6.99 0.18
C ALA A 405 9.70 -8.22 -0.60
N TYR A 406 8.55 -8.76 -0.21
CA TYR A 406 7.94 -9.86 -0.95
C TYR A 406 7.61 -9.45 -2.39
N GLY A 407 6.97 -8.29 -2.59
CA GLY A 407 6.68 -7.76 -3.93
C GLY A 407 7.95 -7.62 -4.77
N TYR A 408 8.96 -6.98 -4.24
CA TYR A 408 10.23 -6.79 -4.95
C TYR A 408 10.94 -8.10 -5.30
N TYR A 409 11.00 -9.06 -4.37
CA TYR A 409 11.69 -10.32 -4.63
C TYR A 409 10.95 -11.23 -5.60
N ILE A 410 9.61 -11.27 -5.57
CA ILE A 410 8.84 -12.05 -6.54
C ILE A 410 8.96 -11.45 -7.94
N ASP A 411 8.93 -10.13 -8.06
CA ASP A 411 9.06 -9.40 -9.33
C ASP A 411 10.42 -9.60 -9.98
N ASP A 412 11.45 -9.74 -9.18
CA ASP A 412 12.83 -9.94 -9.64
C ASP A 412 13.25 -11.42 -9.70
N PHE A 413 12.31 -12.35 -9.54
CA PHE A 413 12.56 -13.80 -9.58
C PHE A 413 13.63 -14.25 -8.57
N GLN A 414 13.72 -13.56 -7.44
CA GLN A 414 14.67 -13.82 -6.36
C GLN A 414 14.13 -14.89 -5.40
N TRP A 415 13.90 -16.10 -5.89
CA TRP A 415 13.20 -17.15 -5.13
C TRP A 415 13.88 -17.52 -3.81
N PRO A 416 15.21 -17.63 -3.71
CA PRO A 416 15.87 -17.86 -2.42
C PRO A 416 15.64 -16.71 -1.43
N ASN A 417 15.75 -15.46 -1.89
CA ASN A 417 15.53 -14.28 -1.06
C ASN A 417 14.07 -14.17 -0.62
N MET A 418 13.14 -14.42 -1.57
CA MET A 418 11.71 -14.47 -1.27
C MET A 418 11.38 -15.53 -0.21
N GLY A 419 11.94 -16.74 -0.29
CA GLY A 419 11.74 -17.75 0.75
C GLY A 419 12.38 -17.35 2.08
N ALA A 420 13.51 -16.68 2.06
CA ALA A 420 14.27 -16.31 3.24
C ALA A 420 13.62 -15.18 4.09
N ILE A 421 12.73 -14.37 3.51
CA ILE A 421 11.96 -13.38 4.29
C ILE A 421 10.81 -13.99 5.11
N PHE A 422 10.51 -15.28 4.93
CA PHE A 422 9.56 -15.97 5.78
C PHE A 422 10.21 -16.40 7.10
N ALA A 423 9.42 -16.52 8.15
CA ALA A 423 9.81 -17.18 9.39
C ALA A 423 10.13 -18.66 9.14
N ALA A 424 10.87 -19.31 10.03
CA ALA A 424 11.31 -20.69 9.82
C ALA A 424 10.15 -21.67 9.57
N GLY A 425 9.02 -21.51 10.30
CA GLY A 425 7.79 -22.26 10.12
C GLY A 425 6.73 -21.56 9.26
N GLY A 426 7.10 -20.47 8.58
CA GLY A 426 6.16 -19.67 7.79
C GLY A 426 5.61 -20.42 6.59
N SER A 427 4.46 -19.97 6.10
CA SER A 427 3.75 -20.59 4.98
C SER A 427 3.41 -19.60 3.89
N LYS A 428 3.40 -20.04 2.64
CA LYS A 428 2.97 -19.27 1.48
C LYS A 428 1.93 -20.04 0.69
N GLN A 429 0.80 -19.42 0.44
CA GLN A 429 -0.14 -19.89 -0.56
C GLN A 429 0.44 -19.70 -1.96
N SER A 430 0.50 -20.77 -2.73
CA SER A 430 0.57 -20.68 -4.17
C SER A 430 -0.86 -20.70 -4.70
N PRO A 431 -1.31 -19.63 -5.42
CA PRO A 431 -2.76 -19.45 -5.69
C PRO A 431 -3.22 -20.58 -6.50
N PHE A 432 -2.91 -21.46 -7.03
CA PHE A 432 -3.50 -22.51 -7.85
C PHE A 432 -3.17 -23.95 -7.38
N ALA A 433 -2.48 -24.06 -6.25
CA ALA A 433 -2.02 -25.34 -5.75
C ALA A 433 -2.37 -25.56 -4.28
N GLY A 434 -1.83 -24.75 -3.39
CA GLY A 434 -1.98 -24.90 -1.95
C GLY A 434 -0.90 -24.17 -1.18
N TYR A 435 -0.69 -24.57 0.06
CA TYR A 435 0.30 -23.98 0.96
C TYR A 435 1.59 -24.78 0.97
N TYR A 436 2.69 -24.04 0.92
CA TYR A 436 4.05 -24.55 1.09
C TYR A 436 4.60 -23.99 2.40
N ILE A 437 5.10 -24.90 3.27
CA ILE A 437 5.52 -24.56 4.63
C ILE A 437 7.05 -24.63 4.74
N GLY A 438 7.63 -23.53 5.26
CA GLY A 438 9.06 -23.37 5.45
C GLY A 438 9.79 -22.79 4.24
N ARG A 439 10.85 -22.06 4.53
CA ARG A 439 11.63 -21.24 3.57
C ARG A 439 12.05 -21.99 2.32
N GLU A 440 12.57 -23.20 2.51
CA GLU A 440 13.07 -24.02 1.41
C GLU A 440 11.95 -24.48 0.47
N ARG A 441 10.83 -24.94 1.04
CA ARG A 441 9.66 -25.39 0.26
C ARG A 441 9.03 -24.22 -0.51
N ILE A 442 8.95 -23.03 0.10
CA ILE A 442 8.46 -21.82 -0.54
C ILE A 442 9.32 -21.45 -1.76
N SER A 443 10.65 -21.44 -1.60
CA SER A 443 11.58 -21.17 -2.70
C SER A 443 11.49 -22.23 -3.81
N LYS A 444 11.42 -23.52 -3.45
CA LYS A 444 11.27 -24.62 -4.41
C LYS A 444 9.97 -24.55 -5.18
N ALA A 445 8.87 -24.15 -4.52
CA ALA A 445 7.58 -23.99 -5.18
C ALA A 445 7.63 -22.88 -6.24
N ALA A 446 8.24 -21.74 -5.94
CA ALA A 446 8.43 -20.67 -6.90
C ALA A 446 9.32 -21.11 -8.08
N THR A 447 10.43 -21.79 -7.81
CA THR A 447 11.30 -22.35 -8.87
C THR A 447 10.56 -23.37 -9.73
N ALA A 448 9.77 -24.26 -9.13
CA ALA A 448 8.98 -25.26 -9.85
C ALA A 448 7.86 -24.63 -10.70
N MET A 449 7.30 -23.50 -10.25
CA MET A 449 6.26 -22.78 -10.97
C MET A 449 6.83 -21.97 -12.13
N TYR A 450 7.87 -21.20 -11.88
CA TYR A 450 8.35 -20.15 -12.79
C TYR A 450 9.67 -20.48 -13.51
N GLY A 451 10.42 -21.46 -13.02
CA GLY A 451 11.62 -21.99 -13.65
C GLY A 451 12.87 -21.17 -13.36
N THR A 452 12.99 -20.00 -13.95
CA THR A 452 14.20 -19.17 -13.86
C THR A 452 14.39 -18.55 -12.48
N THR A 453 15.61 -18.56 -11.97
CA THR A 453 15.99 -17.90 -10.71
C THR A 453 16.97 -16.78 -10.99
N ALA A 454 16.68 -15.58 -10.49
CA ALA A 454 17.54 -14.40 -10.56
C ALA A 454 18.17 -14.17 -11.96
N PRO A 455 17.37 -14.05 -13.03
CA PRO A 455 17.89 -13.77 -14.36
C PRO A 455 18.52 -12.37 -14.40
N ALA A 456 19.42 -12.11 -15.32
CA ALA A 456 20.02 -10.78 -15.49
C ALA A 456 18.99 -9.76 -16.01
N THR A 457 18.04 -10.23 -16.83
CA THR A 457 16.98 -9.42 -17.42
C THR A 457 15.67 -10.23 -17.51
N ARG A 458 14.56 -9.54 -17.68
CA ARG A 458 13.21 -10.13 -17.82
C ARG A 458 12.52 -9.56 -19.06
N ALA A 459 11.98 -10.44 -19.91
CA ALA A 459 11.25 -10.03 -21.11
C ALA A 459 9.95 -9.27 -20.79
N GLY A 460 9.37 -9.52 -19.65
CA GLY A 460 8.20 -8.84 -19.11
C GLY A 460 7.95 -9.24 -17.68
N ILE A 461 7.06 -8.51 -17.01
CA ILE A 461 6.73 -8.73 -15.61
C ILE A 461 5.30 -8.28 -15.33
N ALA A 462 4.69 -8.92 -14.38
CA ALA A 462 3.52 -8.46 -13.67
C ALA A 462 3.99 -7.99 -12.28
N PHE A 463 3.95 -6.67 -12.03
CA PHE A 463 4.43 -6.09 -10.79
C PHE A 463 3.47 -6.38 -9.62
N HIS A 464 3.99 -6.85 -8.50
CA HIS A 464 3.19 -7.17 -7.31
C HIS A 464 3.21 -6.02 -6.31
N TRP A 465 2.61 -4.89 -6.66
CA TRP A 465 2.48 -3.78 -5.71
C TRP A 465 1.59 -4.17 -4.54
N ARG A 466 2.10 -3.96 -3.36
CA ARG A 466 1.41 -4.24 -2.11
C ARG A 466 1.03 -2.94 -1.41
N ILE A 467 -0.06 -2.35 -1.87
CA ILE A 467 -0.50 -1.02 -1.47
C ILE A 467 -1.67 -1.06 -0.47
N GLN A 468 -1.99 0.09 0.10
CA GLN A 468 -3.15 0.30 0.97
C GLN A 468 -3.18 -0.65 2.19
N PRO A 469 -2.09 -0.75 2.97
CA PRO A 469 -2.02 -1.70 4.08
C PRO A 469 -2.97 -1.34 5.23
N VAL A 470 -3.72 -2.34 5.73
CA VAL A 470 -4.39 -2.30 7.03
C VAL A 470 -3.64 -3.25 7.95
N VAL A 471 -2.96 -2.71 8.96
CA VAL A 471 -2.06 -3.45 9.83
C VAL A 471 -2.61 -3.49 11.25
N ASN A 472 -2.97 -4.68 11.71
CA ASN A 472 -3.43 -4.91 13.08
C ASN A 472 -2.33 -5.60 13.89
N ILE A 473 -1.84 -4.93 14.92
CA ILE A 473 -0.66 -5.34 15.68
C ILE A 473 -1.10 -5.96 17.00
N SER A 474 -0.50 -7.10 17.35
CA SER A 474 -0.70 -7.76 18.65
C SER A 474 -0.41 -6.84 19.83
N ALA A 475 -0.97 -7.17 20.98
CA ALA A 475 -0.82 -6.35 22.19
C ALA A 475 0.65 -6.21 22.64
N ASP A 476 1.47 -7.23 22.40
CA ASP A 476 2.90 -7.24 22.72
C ASP A 476 3.80 -6.63 21.63
N GLY A 477 3.23 -6.28 20.47
CA GLY A 477 3.95 -5.69 19.33
C GLY A 477 4.90 -6.66 18.63
N ARG A 478 4.69 -7.99 18.73
CA ARG A 478 5.59 -9.00 18.17
C ARG A 478 5.02 -9.75 16.97
N SER A 479 3.76 -9.55 16.66
CA SER A 479 3.10 -10.07 15.48
C SER A 479 2.10 -9.07 14.94
N ALA A 480 1.75 -9.21 13.67
CA ALA A 480 0.73 -8.40 13.04
C ALA A 480 -0.03 -9.20 11.98
N ASN A 481 -1.32 -8.84 11.82
CA ASN A 481 -2.12 -9.24 10.68
C ASN A 481 -2.15 -8.09 9.70
N LEU A 482 -1.94 -8.39 8.44
CA LEU A 482 -1.83 -7.43 7.37
C LEU A 482 -2.81 -7.76 6.25
N ARG A 483 -3.59 -6.78 5.83
CA ARG A 483 -4.30 -6.79 4.57
C ARG A 483 -3.67 -5.79 3.62
N THR A 484 -3.38 -6.18 2.38
CA THR A 484 -2.94 -5.28 1.32
C THR A 484 -3.66 -5.58 0.03
N ARG A 485 -3.76 -4.57 -0.82
CA ARG A 485 -4.18 -4.74 -2.21
C ARG A 485 -2.99 -5.22 -3.04
N LEU A 486 -3.23 -6.17 -3.92
CA LEU A 486 -2.37 -6.46 -5.04
C LEU A 486 -2.78 -5.56 -6.21
N PHE A 487 -1.95 -4.60 -6.56
CA PHE A 487 -2.10 -3.81 -7.77
C PHE A 487 -1.02 -4.23 -8.77
N HIS A 488 -1.43 -4.66 -9.95
CA HIS A 488 -0.61 -5.52 -10.80
C HIS A 488 -0.53 -4.99 -12.23
N PRO A 489 0.29 -3.96 -12.50
CA PRO A 489 0.58 -3.54 -13.87
C PRO A 489 1.44 -4.59 -14.57
N ASP A 490 0.99 -5.04 -15.74
CA ASP A 490 1.70 -5.99 -16.58
C ASP A 490 2.46 -5.27 -17.69
N THR A 491 3.61 -5.79 -18.08
CA THR A 491 4.45 -5.25 -19.15
C THR A 491 5.10 -6.36 -19.96
N GLY A 492 5.68 -6.01 -21.09
CA GLY A 492 6.40 -6.95 -21.95
C GLY A 492 5.67 -7.36 -23.21
N LYS A 493 6.33 -8.20 -24.02
CA LYS A 493 5.83 -8.64 -25.33
C LYS A 493 5.04 -9.95 -25.28
N GLN A 494 5.22 -10.73 -24.25
CA GLN A 494 4.56 -12.03 -24.05
C GLN A 494 4.29 -12.29 -22.58
N SER A 495 3.35 -13.20 -22.32
CA SER A 495 3.10 -13.65 -20.96
C SER A 495 4.39 -14.11 -20.32
N SER A 496 4.81 -13.43 -19.28
CA SER A 496 5.87 -13.91 -18.41
C SER A 496 5.39 -15.20 -17.71
N ALA A 497 6.32 -15.98 -17.22
CA ALA A 497 5.98 -17.14 -16.38
C ALA A 497 5.14 -16.74 -15.14
N LEU A 498 5.15 -15.46 -14.75
CA LEU A 498 4.31 -14.87 -13.69
C LEU A 498 2.90 -14.48 -14.15
N GLY A 499 2.44 -14.93 -15.32
CA GLY A 499 1.08 -14.71 -15.78
C GLY A 499 0.83 -13.37 -16.47
N GLY A 500 1.87 -12.60 -16.75
CA GLY A 500 1.76 -11.39 -17.57
C GLY A 500 1.11 -11.71 -18.90
N ARG A 501 0.08 -10.96 -19.27
CA ARG A 501 -0.79 -11.26 -20.43
C ARG A 501 -0.23 -10.78 -21.76
N GLY A 502 1.07 -10.46 -21.80
CA GLY A 502 1.73 -10.05 -23.04
C GLY A 502 1.40 -8.63 -23.44
N GLY A 503 1.84 -7.63 -22.68
CA GLY A 503 1.64 -6.23 -22.98
C GLY A 503 0.94 -5.47 -21.87
N ALA A 504 0.62 -4.21 -22.12
CA ALA A 504 -0.04 -3.35 -21.16
C ALA A 504 -1.37 -3.92 -20.67
N SER A 505 -1.46 -4.14 -19.39
CA SER A 505 -2.71 -4.48 -18.71
C SER A 505 -2.61 -4.18 -17.21
N ILE A 506 -3.74 -4.16 -16.53
CA ILE A 506 -3.81 -4.08 -15.07
C ILE A 506 -4.66 -5.24 -14.59
N MET A 507 -4.18 -5.88 -13.53
CA MET A 507 -4.96 -6.80 -12.73
C MET A 507 -4.96 -6.29 -11.28
N SER A 508 -6.01 -6.51 -10.57
CA SER A 508 -6.06 -6.29 -9.13
C SER A 508 -6.42 -7.57 -8.41
N GLY A 509 -5.87 -7.73 -7.24
CA GLY A 509 -6.15 -8.83 -6.34
C GLY A 509 -6.02 -8.37 -4.89
N MET A 510 -6.00 -9.32 -3.98
CA MET A 510 -5.95 -9.06 -2.56
C MET A 510 -5.01 -10.03 -1.87
N TYR A 511 -4.24 -9.51 -0.93
CA TYR A 511 -3.62 -10.26 0.15
C TYR A 511 -4.51 -10.09 1.38
N PRO A 512 -5.49 -10.99 1.59
CA PRO A 512 -6.58 -10.71 2.54
C PRO A 512 -6.16 -10.85 3.99
N ASN A 513 -5.15 -11.67 4.28
CA ASN A 513 -4.76 -12.01 5.65
C ASN A 513 -3.31 -12.49 5.75
N ASP A 514 -2.37 -11.66 5.36
CA ASP A 514 -0.97 -11.96 5.63
C ASP A 514 -0.66 -11.77 7.11
N GLN A 515 0.30 -12.54 7.62
CA GLN A 515 0.76 -12.40 8.98
C GLN A 515 2.27 -12.24 9.02
N THR A 516 2.72 -11.44 9.96
CA THR A 516 4.14 -11.19 10.23
C THR A 516 4.47 -11.44 11.69
N VAL A 517 5.69 -11.85 11.94
CA VAL A 517 6.22 -12.11 13.30
C VAL A 517 7.63 -11.53 13.44
N LEU A 518 7.95 -11.13 14.65
CA LEU A 518 9.31 -10.71 15.03
C LEU A 518 10.12 -11.94 15.46
N GLU A 519 10.93 -12.47 14.53
CA GLU A 519 11.80 -13.63 14.75
C GLU A 519 13.25 -13.16 14.91
N ASN A 520 13.84 -13.32 16.11
CA ASN A 520 15.23 -12.92 16.42
C ASN A 520 15.55 -11.43 16.10
N GLY A 521 14.59 -10.55 16.34
CA GLY A 521 14.75 -9.11 16.07
C GLY A 521 14.52 -8.68 14.61
N ILE A 522 14.11 -9.58 13.75
CA ILE A 522 13.84 -9.35 12.33
C ILE A 522 12.38 -9.65 12.04
N TRP A 523 11.67 -8.73 11.39
CA TRP A 523 10.32 -8.98 10.92
C TRP A 523 10.32 -9.98 9.75
N ARG A 524 9.49 -10.99 9.84
CA ARG A 524 9.35 -12.07 8.86
C ARG A 524 7.88 -12.29 8.52
N LEU A 525 7.61 -12.74 7.30
CA LEU A 525 6.29 -13.25 6.96
C LEU A 525 6.08 -14.60 7.66
N TRP A 526 4.96 -14.73 8.37
CA TRP A 526 4.51 -16.00 8.96
C TRP A 526 3.55 -16.73 8.05
N SER A 527 2.58 -16.01 7.48
CA SER A 527 1.65 -16.54 6.50
C SER A 527 1.45 -15.52 5.40
N LEU A 528 1.36 -15.96 4.17
CA LEU A 528 1.01 -15.16 3.02
C LEU A 528 -0.10 -15.84 2.25
N GLU A 529 -1.19 -15.10 2.07
CA GLU A 529 -2.35 -15.52 1.30
C GLU A 529 -2.60 -14.56 0.15
N ILE A 530 -3.06 -15.09 -0.97
CA ILE A 530 -3.33 -14.30 -2.16
C ILE A 530 -4.65 -14.73 -2.77
N ASP A 531 -5.54 -13.76 -3.00
CA ASP A 531 -6.77 -13.89 -3.75
C ASP A 531 -6.70 -13.02 -5.00
N GLU A 532 -6.56 -13.66 -6.13
CA GLU A 532 -6.46 -13.04 -7.46
C GLU A 532 -7.09 -13.94 -8.53
N PRO A 533 -7.55 -13.35 -9.63
CA PRO A 533 -7.72 -11.92 -9.80
C PRO A 533 -9.05 -11.40 -9.19
N TYR A 534 -9.04 -10.21 -8.60
CA TYR A 534 -10.26 -9.47 -8.25
C TYR A 534 -10.93 -8.95 -9.52
N PHE A 535 -10.17 -8.29 -10.38
CA PHE A 535 -10.53 -8.04 -11.77
C PHE A 535 -9.32 -8.17 -12.69
N THR A 536 -9.57 -8.32 -13.99
CA THR A 536 -8.53 -8.33 -15.02
C THR A 536 -9.00 -7.55 -16.24
N MET A 537 -8.05 -7.16 -17.09
CA MET A 537 -8.32 -6.62 -18.42
C MET A 537 -8.27 -7.72 -19.49
N ALA A 538 -9.04 -7.54 -20.54
CA ALA A 538 -8.91 -8.32 -21.78
C ALA A 538 -7.80 -7.75 -22.70
N GLY A 539 -6.77 -7.14 -22.11
CA GLY A 539 -5.74 -6.33 -22.75
C GLY A 539 -6.10 -4.86 -22.76
N TRP A 540 -5.09 -3.99 -23.01
CA TRP A 540 -5.25 -2.54 -22.87
C TRP A 540 -6.37 -1.95 -23.74
N LYS A 541 -6.45 -2.35 -25.00
CA LYS A 541 -7.47 -1.82 -25.94
C LYS A 541 -8.91 -2.19 -25.57
N ALA A 542 -9.13 -3.31 -24.90
CA ALA A 542 -10.45 -3.79 -24.51
C ALA A 542 -10.82 -3.44 -23.06
N GLY A 543 -9.83 -3.14 -22.23
CA GLY A 543 -10.02 -2.80 -20.83
C GLY A 543 -10.65 -3.92 -20.01
N TRP A 544 -11.15 -3.56 -18.84
CA TRP A 544 -11.84 -4.51 -17.96
C TRP A 544 -13.27 -4.84 -18.39
N SER A 545 -13.96 -3.97 -19.11
CA SER A 545 -15.28 -4.25 -19.67
C SER A 545 -15.23 -5.14 -20.93
N GLY A 546 -14.04 -5.39 -21.47
CA GLY A 546 -13.84 -6.34 -22.56
C GLY A 546 -13.83 -7.80 -22.15
N VAL A 547 -13.70 -8.09 -20.86
CA VAL A 547 -13.76 -9.45 -20.33
C VAL A 547 -15.22 -9.92 -20.31
N LYS A 548 -15.45 -11.12 -20.82
CA LYS A 548 -16.79 -11.71 -20.92
C LYS A 548 -16.85 -13.01 -20.12
N ASP A 549 -18.06 -13.36 -19.70
CA ASP A 549 -18.30 -14.67 -19.10
C ASP A 549 -17.87 -15.79 -20.02
N LYS A 550 -17.37 -16.85 -19.44
CA LYS A 550 -17.19 -18.10 -20.15
C LYS A 550 -18.57 -18.67 -20.51
N PRO A 551 -18.74 -19.20 -21.72
CA PRO A 551 -19.99 -19.86 -22.07
C PRO A 551 -20.38 -20.96 -21.07
N PRO A 552 -21.67 -21.14 -20.78
CA PRO A 552 -22.12 -22.25 -19.93
C PRO A 552 -21.57 -23.59 -20.42
N GLY A 553 -21.08 -24.42 -19.50
CA GLY A 553 -20.47 -25.70 -19.85
C GLY A 553 -19.02 -25.64 -20.32
N SER A 554 -18.39 -24.45 -20.29
CA SER A 554 -16.94 -24.35 -20.56
C SER A 554 -16.15 -25.28 -19.65
N PRO A 555 -15.11 -25.97 -20.17
CA PRO A 555 -14.30 -26.87 -19.37
C PRO A 555 -13.61 -26.11 -18.24
N ARG A 556 -13.55 -26.73 -17.07
CA ARG A 556 -12.75 -26.18 -15.97
C ARG A 556 -11.28 -26.17 -16.38
N PRO A 557 -10.53 -25.13 -15.98
CA PRO A 557 -9.08 -25.15 -16.16
C PRO A 557 -8.48 -26.40 -15.50
N PRO A 558 -7.45 -26.99 -16.11
CA PRO A 558 -6.75 -28.10 -15.48
C PRO A 558 -6.10 -27.64 -14.15
N PRO A 559 -5.86 -28.56 -13.21
CA PRO A 559 -5.06 -28.26 -12.03
C PRO A 559 -3.72 -27.67 -12.41
N SER A 560 -3.19 -26.78 -11.53
CA SER A 560 -1.89 -26.19 -11.76
C SER A 560 -0.81 -27.25 -11.97
N PRO A 561 0.05 -27.12 -12.99
CA PRO A 561 1.20 -28.02 -13.18
C PRO A 561 2.12 -28.07 -11.95
N LEU A 562 2.08 -27.09 -11.08
CA LEU A 562 2.85 -27.05 -9.84
C LEU A 562 2.49 -28.21 -8.91
N VAL A 563 1.21 -28.58 -8.83
CA VAL A 563 0.77 -29.71 -7.98
C VAL A 563 1.47 -31.02 -8.39
N ALA A 564 1.64 -31.24 -9.69
CA ALA A 564 2.34 -32.42 -10.20
C ALA A 564 3.88 -32.32 -10.06
N ARG A 565 4.45 -31.11 -10.17
CA ARG A 565 5.90 -30.91 -10.07
C ARG A 565 6.40 -30.90 -8.63
N LEU A 566 5.64 -30.30 -7.75
CA LEU A 566 5.93 -30.19 -6.32
C LEU A 566 4.61 -30.07 -5.56
N ALA A 567 4.14 -31.19 -5.01
CA ALA A 567 2.91 -31.20 -4.23
C ALA A 567 2.99 -30.23 -3.04
N PRO A 568 1.94 -29.43 -2.78
CA PRO A 568 1.90 -28.55 -1.62
C PRO A 568 1.79 -29.38 -0.33
N ASP A 569 2.12 -28.77 0.80
CA ASP A 569 1.98 -29.42 2.10
C ASP A 569 0.50 -29.50 2.51
N ILE A 570 -0.32 -28.54 2.08
CA ILE A 570 -1.76 -28.49 2.27
C ILE A 570 -2.41 -28.06 0.96
N LEU A 571 -3.27 -28.90 0.41
CA LEU A 571 -3.98 -28.61 -0.84
C LEU A 571 -5.04 -27.52 -0.63
N MET A 572 -5.27 -26.70 -1.66
CA MET A 572 -6.37 -25.72 -1.65
C MET A 572 -7.73 -26.39 -1.42
N THR A 573 -7.92 -27.61 -1.94
CA THR A 573 -9.13 -28.42 -1.75
C THR A 573 -9.33 -28.86 -0.32
N ASP A 574 -8.27 -29.12 0.44
CA ASP A 574 -8.36 -29.51 1.84
C ASP A 574 -8.88 -28.37 2.73
N LEU A 575 -8.69 -27.13 2.29
CA LEU A 575 -9.21 -25.94 2.93
C LEU A 575 -10.58 -25.49 2.38
N GLY A 576 -11.21 -26.31 1.52
CA GLY A 576 -12.39 -25.90 0.78
C GLY A 576 -12.12 -24.86 -0.32
N LYS A 577 -10.84 -24.54 -0.58
CA LYS A 577 -10.41 -23.75 -1.73
C LYS A 577 -10.18 -24.66 -2.92
N ARG A 578 -10.24 -24.08 -4.12
CA ARG A 578 -10.06 -24.84 -5.36
C ARG A 578 -8.59 -24.92 -5.76
N ALA A 579 -8.17 -26.11 -6.17
CA ALA A 579 -6.84 -26.36 -6.69
C ALA A 579 -6.66 -25.99 -8.18
N ASP A 580 -7.71 -25.55 -8.84
CA ASP A 580 -7.74 -25.26 -10.29
C ASP A 580 -7.49 -23.79 -10.64
N GLY A 581 -7.02 -23.02 -9.69
CA GLY A 581 -6.66 -21.63 -9.91
C GLY A 581 -7.76 -20.61 -9.63
N PHE A 582 -8.94 -21.07 -9.27
CA PHE A 582 -10.05 -20.17 -9.02
C PHE A 582 -10.29 -19.92 -7.54
N ARG A 583 -10.91 -18.81 -7.22
CA ARG A 583 -11.21 -18.38 -5.86
C ARG A 583 -12.66 -18.70 -5.51
N GLY A 584 -12.98 -18.75 -4.24
CA GLY A 584 -14.34 -18.88 -3.78
C GLY A 584 -14.60 -20.00 -2.79
N GLY A 585 -13.69 -20.88 -2.55
CA GLY A 585 -13.72 -21.83 -1.45
C GLY A 585 -14.75 -22.96 -1.49
N THR A 586 -15.65 -23.01 -2.46
CA THR A 586 -16.72 -24.03 -2.55
C THR A 586 -16.61 -24.98 -3.73
N GLY A 587 -15.51 -24.90 -4.45
CA GLY A 587 -15.35 -25.64 -5.71
C GLY A 587 -15.99 -24.97 -6.93
N GLU A 588 -16.65 -23.83 -6.75
CA GLU A 588 -17.16 -23.01 -7.84
C GLU A 588 -16.08 -22.08 -8.40
N THR A 589 -16.09 -21.88 -9.70
CA THR A 589 -15.22 -20.92 -10.38
C THR A 589 -15.83 -19.54 -10.24
N ILE A 590 -15.10 -18.61 -9.60
CA ILE A 590 -15.46 -17.20 -9.56
C ILE A 590 -14.31 -16.43 -10.18
N GLU A 591 -14.54 -15.85 -11.34
CA GLU A 591 -13.60 -15.01 -12.07
C GLU A 591 -14.32 -13.75 -12.50
N TRP A 592 -13.60 -12.65 -12.68
CA TRP A 592 -14.14 -11.47 -13.33
C TRP A 592 -14.71 -11.83 -14.72
N PRO A 593 -15.95 -11.42 -15.08
CA PRO A 593 -16.84 -10.44 -14.40
C PRO A 593 -17.70 -10.96 -13.24
N GLY A 594 -17.55 -12.21 -12.80
CA GLY A 594 -18.11 -12.67 -11.54
C GLY A 594 -17.42 -11.95 -10.35
N ILE A 595 -18.15 -11.76 -9.26
CA ILE A 595 -17.64 -11.06 -8.09
C ILE A 595 -16.89 -12.02 -7.17
N LEU A 596 -15.57 -11.88 -7.12
CA LEU A 596 -14.75 -12.63 -6.19
C LEU A 596 -15.07 -12.24 -4.74
N PRO A 597 -15.38 -13.20 -3.87
CA PRO A 597 -15.50 -12.92 -2.44
C PRO A 597 -14.20 -12.33 -1.89
N MET A 598 -14.30 -11.18 -1.23
CA MET A 598 -13.16 -10.51 -0.61
C MET A 598 -13.25 -10.70 0.90
N TRP A 599 -12.33 -11.50 1.43
CA TRP A 599 -12.26 -11.82 2.84
C TRP A 599 -11.67 -10.66 3.63
N PHE A 600 -12.17 -10.42 4.85
CA PHE A 600 -11.61 -9.43 5.78
C PHE A 600 -11.00 -10.16 6.98
N ASN A 601 -9.82 -9.73 7.41
CA ASN A 601 -9.15 -10.19 8.61
C ASN A 601 -9.33 -9.23 9.81
N TYR A 602 -10.17 -8.21 9.65
CA TYR A 602 -10.47 -7.24 10.69
C TYR A 602 -11.96 -6.89 10.70
N ARG A 603 -12.42 -6.46 11.86
CA ARG A 603 -13.77 -5.90 12.06
C ARG A 603 -13.77 -4.43 11.69
N ASN A 604 -14.94 -3.86 11.46
CA ASN A 604 -15.07 -2.42 11.26
C ASN A 604 -14.35 -1.68 12.40
N PRO A 605 -13.38 -0.81 12.12
CA PRO A 605 -12.51 -0.22 13.15
C PRO A 605 -13.23 0.77 14.07
N VAL A 606 -14.47 1.15 13.76
CA VAL A 606 -15.28 2.08 14.56
C VAL A 606 -16.41 1.35 15.26
N SER A 607 -17.28 0.67 14.51
CA SER A 607 -18.47 0.01 15.07
C SER A 607 -18.20 -1.39 15.61
N GLY A 608 -17.07 -2.01 15.23
CA GLY A 608 -16.81 -3.41 15.54
C GLY A 608 -17.65 -4.40 14.74
N ARG A 609 -18.43 -3.93 13.75
CA ARG A 609 -19.25 -4.78 12.87
C ARG A 609 -18.37 -5.85 12.22
N VAL A 610 -18.85 -7.09 12.29
CA VAL A 610 -18.20 -8.23 11.63
C VAL A 610 -18.56 -8.22 10.14
N PRO A 611 -17.58 -8.20 9.23
CA PRO A 611 -17.86 -8.28 7.80
C PRO A 611 -18.53 -9.61 7.43
N PRO A 612 -19.33 -9.65 6.36
CA PRO A 612 -19.98 -10.88 5.90
C PRO A 612 -19.01 -12.02 5.61
N LEU A 613 -17.79 -11.67 5.17
CA LEU A 613 -16.70 -12.60 4.89
C LEU A 613 -15.54 -12.25 5.82
N TYR A 614 -15.52 -12.86 6.99
CA TYR A 614 -14.57 -12.56 8.06
C TYR A 614 -13.65 -13.74 8.35
N TRP A 615 -12.36 -13.48 8.35
CA TRP A 615 -11.34 -14.49 8.62
C TRP A 615 -10.13 -13.87 9.33
N PRO A 616 -10.15 -13.85 10.67
CA PRO A 616 -9.11 -13.19 11.46
C PRO A 616 -7.87 -14.05 11.69
N ASP A 617 -8.01 -15.38 11.54
CA ASP A 617 -6.98 -16.32 11.96
C ASP A 617 -5.96 -16.60 10.86
N CYS A 618 -4.75 -16.91 11.26
CA CYS A 618 -3.73 -17.44 10.36
C CYS A 618 -4.18 -18.77 9.75
N VAL A 619 -4.02 -18.90 8.43
CA VAL A 619 -4.18 -20.16 7.72
C VAL A 619 -2.88 -20.45 6.97
N PRO A 620 -2.34 -21.62 7.11
CA PRO A 620 -2.83 -22.80 7.82
C PRO A 620 -2.27 -22.97 9.23
N CYS A 621 -1.88 -21.91 9.94
CA CYS A 621 -1.05 -21.95 11.15
C CYS A 621 -1.56 -22.91 12.24
N GLU A 622 -2.87 -22.98 12.42
CA GLU A 622 -3.50 -23.93 13.35
C GLU A 622 -4.64 -24.65 12.65
N LEU A 623 -4.31 -25.40 11.62
CA LEU A 623 -5.31 -26.11 10.86
C LEU A 623 -5.92 -27.22 11.72
N LYS A 624 -7.18 -27.04 12.12
CA LYS A 624 -7.97 -28.10 12.77
C LYS A 624 -8.62 -28.97 11.69
N PRO A 625 -8.84 -30.27 11.96
CA PRO A 625 -9.39 -31.21 10.96
C PRO A 625 -10.72 -30.78 10.33
N ASP A 626 -11.52 -30.02 11.05
CA ASP A 626 -12.82 -29.49 10.64
C ASP A 626 -12.80 -28.02 10.21
N ALA A 627 -11.64 -27.37 10.26
CA ALA A 627 -11.48 -26.02 9.74
C ALA A 627 -11.46 -26.07 8.21
N ARG A 628 -12.39 -25.37 7.57
CA ARG A 628 -12.52 -25.31 6.11
C ARG A 628 -12.79 -23.87 5.65
N MET A 629 -12.24 -23.51 4.53
CA MET A 629 -12.65 -22.31 3.81
C MET A 629 -13.98 -22.56 3.12
N THR A 630 -14.90 -21.65 3.27
CA THR A 630 -16.20 -21.63 2.59
C THR A 630 -16.35 -20.36 1.76
N ARG A 631 -17.41 -20.27 0.95
CA ARG A 631 -17.75 -19.03 0.26
C ARG A 631 -18.05 -17.84 1.20
N HIS A 632 -18.27 -18.13 2.47
CA HIS A 632 -18.52 -17.14 3.52
C HIS A 632 -17.29 -16.83 4.36
N GLY A 633 -16.12 -17.29 3.93
CA GLY A 633 -14.85 -17.11 4.61
C GLY A 633 -14.41 -18.33 5.39
N TYR A 634 -13.58 -18.06 6.37
CA TYR A 634 -13.07 -19.06 7.26
C TYR A 634 -14.24 -19.72 8.03
N GLN A 635 -14.27 -21.03 7.99
CA GLN A 635 -15.20 -21.77 8.82
C GLN A 635 -14.71 -21.73 10.26
N MET A 636 -15.51 -21.13 11.14
CA MET A 636 -15.17 -21.07 12.55
C MET A 636 -14.92 -22.47 13.13
N PRO A 637 -13.94 -22.59 14.03
CA PRO A 637 -13.76 -23.82 14.79
C PRO A 637 -15.08 -24.21 15.50
N PRO A 638 -15.34 -25.51 15.72
CA PRO A 638 -16.57 -25.98 16.34
C PRO A 638 -16.83 -25.46 17.76
N THR A 639 -15.84 -24.84 18.37
CA THR A 639 -15.96 -24.20 19.69
C THR A 639 -16.85 -22.96 19.71
N GLY A 640 -17.45 -22.60 18.57
CA GLY A 640 -18.38 -21.50 18.45
C GLY A 640 -17.71 -20.15 18.22
N PRO A 641 -18.49 -19.05 18.10
CA PRO A 641 -17.95 -17.74 17.92
C PRO A 641 -17.02 -17.41 19.07
N GLU A 642 -15.92 -16.74 18.75
CA GLU A 642 -15.04 -16.21 19.77
C GLU A 642 -15.86 -15.51 20.84
N LYS A 643 -15.72 -15.94 22.07
CA LYS A 643 -16.21 -15.18 23.21
C LYS A 643 -15.37 -13.91 23.23
N GLN A 644 -15.99 -12.81 22.89
CA GLN A 644 -15.41 -11.47 22.90
C GLN A 644 -15.09 -11.03 24.32
#